data_2302130f1a8cadb0ec5f8ca65a6321b8
#
_entry.id   2302130f1a8cadb0ec5f8ca65a6321b8
#
_cell.length_a   1.000
_cell.length_b   1.000
_cell.length_c   1.000
_cell.angle_alpha   90.00
_cell.angle_beta   90.00
_cell.angle_gamma   90.00
#
_symmetry.space_group_name_H-M   'P 1'
#
loop_
_entity.id
_entity.type
_entity.pdbx_description
1 polymer ?
#
loop_
_entity_poly.entity_id
_entity_poly.type
_entity_poly.pdbx_seq_one_letter_code
_entity_poly.pdbx_strand_id
1 'polypeptide(L)'
;MATTAQAPTAPAPPLATRERWHARRLALPIFYGATRAQILLVAGAIVAIAAAPLVFNDGFMQQILQTIAYYTVAAIGLNMLVGYQGQVSLGHGALFAFGAYASALLTTRLGFPVWIALFVAAAIAGLIGFLVALPTLRARGHYLAMVTIALAVVTFVLAQTWTGVTNGPTGIGNIPRPEWFGGTTMGSLRKFRPFGDDGPVLTGQMMYFWVCAALVLVAQLLTNNLLTGRWGRTVNGVRQSEIASETVGVSVYRMKLKVFTFSAVLAGLAGALFAHQQGYIVSDTFSFDKSVELLVYVILGGARTLFGALLGTSVLVILPELLKTAASYDVLPKSNLVLQVVCLLVGGLSALGLARIKGRPALRGVLSALTILGFLGFTLITPQLIEHFLIVYGALLIVFLVTMPDGLAGFLRGLPGLHAFRIDDTPAPRAATTSNGVATTTAVASEPLELDDVKMHFGGVRAIDGVSLTVTPGQVHGLIGPNGSGKSTLVNVITGVYTPTAGEVRLGSRLLNNLRPHEIAALGVTRTFQNIQLFKDLSVLDNVMMGFPSRDRAGFAHQLLRTRRAATEESDLRARAMELLAFLEIDHLASAEAQSLPYGLQRMVEIARALATSPQILLLDEPAAGVNPSEIGRLSEVIRRVAGSGITLLVIEHHMDLVMGVSNHVTVLDHGKKIAEGTPASVQSDQRVIEAYLGSGAHAFEDLRRPAVAAEPA
;
A
#
# COMPACT_ATOMS: atom_id res chain seq x y z
N MET A 1 38.17 19.42 40.94
CA MET A 1 37.59 20.71 40.62
C MET A 1 37.95 21.03 39.17
N ALA A 2 36.99 20.89 38.26
CA ALA A 2 36.96 21.50 36.96
C ALA A 2 35.51 21.36 36.44
N THR A 3 34.75 22.39 36.64
CA THR A 3 33.36 22.59 36.15
C THR A 3 33.41 22.81 34.66
N THR A 4 32.85 21.88 33.88
CA THR A 4 32.59 22.06 32.44
C THR A 4 31.24 22.81 32.28
N ALA A 5 31.33 24.08 31.90
CA ALA A 5 30.20 24.91 31.54
C ALA A 5 29.54 24.39 30.24
N GLN A 6 28.25 24.09 30.31
CA GLN A 6 27.40 23.85 29.13
C GLN A 6 27.24 25.16 28.34
N ALA A 7 27.55 25.09 27.05
CA ALA A 7 27.27 26.15 26.12
C ALA A 7 25.73 26.31 25.89
N PRO A 8 25.19 27.52 25.79
CA PRO A 8 23.77 27.74 25.56
C PRO A 8 23.37 27.29 24.15
N THR A 9 22.33 26.46 24.08
CA THR A 9 21.67 26.06 22.83
C THR A 9 21.08 27.26 22.14
N ALA A 10 21.45 27.50 20.89
CA ALA A 10 20.88 28.57 20.05
C ALA A 10 19.37 28.36 19.88
N PRO A 11 18.56 29.44 19.93
CA PRO A 11 17.12 29.31 19.75
C PRO A 11 16.81 28.90 18.30
N ALA A 12 15.83 27.98 18.13
CA ALA A 12 15.32 27.54 16.84
C ALA A 12 14.77 28.75 16.06
N PRO A 13 15.00 28.84 14.75
CA PRO A 13 14.49 29.95 13.94
C PRO A 13 12.97 29.98 13.92
N PRO A 14 12.33 31.17 13.93
CA PRO A 14 10.89 31.30 14.02
C PRO A 14 10.18 30.73 12.78
N LEU A 15 9.15 29.94 13.02
CA LEU A 15 8.27 29.27 12.02
C LEU A 15 7.49 30.22 11.08
N ALA A 16 7.64 31.52 11.24
CA ALA A 16 6.78 32.53 10.60
C ALA A 16 7.03 32.81 9.09
N THR A 17 8.10 32.26 8.49
CA THR A 17 8.43 32.54 7.08
C THR A 17 7.99 31.48 6.07
N ARG A 18 7.49 30.33 6.51
CA ARG A 18 6.98 29.24 5.62
C ARG A 18 5.49 29.33 5.31
N GLU A 19 4.70 30.11 6.04
CA GLU A 19 3.23 30.11 5.90
C GLU A 19 2.67 30.92 4.71
N ARG A 20 3.44 31.79 4.08
CA ARG A 20 2.90 32.67 3.03
C ARG A 20 2.71 32.03 1.64
N TRP A 21 3.21 30.81 1.40
CA TRP A 21 3.10 30.13 0.09
C TRP A 21 1.94 29.13 -0.02
N HIS A 22 1.19 28.89 1.06
CA HIS A 22 0.12 27.86 1.11
C HIS A 22 -1.31 28.38 0.87
N ALA A 23 -1.50 29.67 0.65
CA ALA A 23 -2.82 30.24 0.49
C ALA A 23 -3.28 30.22 -0.98
N ARG A 24 -4.14 29.32 -1.31
CA ARG A 24 -5.11 29.14 -2.41
C ARG A 24 -4.96 27.78 -3.09
N ARG A 25 -5.54 26.76 -2.46
CA ARG A 25 -5.80 25.45 -3.09
C ARG A 25 -7.10 25.56 -3.87
N LEU A 26 -7.06 25.19 -5.16
CA LEU A 26 -8.26 25.10 -5.98
C LEU A 26 -9.07 23.87 -5.54
N ALA A 27 -10.35 24.09 -5.22
CA ALA A 27 -11.30 23.04 -4.81
C ALA A 27 -11.91 22.31 -6.03
N LEU A 28 -11.07 21.88 -6.97
CA LEU A 28 -11.53 20.99 -8.04
C LEU A 28 -11.53 19.54 -7.53
N PRO A 29 -12.61 18.78 -7.65
CA PRO A 29 -12.72 17.43 -7.09
C PRO A 29 -11.64 16.47 -7.60
N ILE A 30 -11.11 16.68 -8.81
CA ILE A 30 -10.07 15.85 -9.45
C ILE A 30 -8.67 16.16 -8.88
N PHE A 31 -8.44 17.38 -8.36
CA PHE A 31 -7.14 17.89 -7.89
C PHE A 31 -7.19 18.32 -6.42
N TYR A 32 -8.03 17.70 -5.63
CA TYR A 32 -8.19 18.06 -4.23
C TYR A 32 -6.86 17.90 -3.47
N GLY A 33 -6.32 19.03 -3.02
CA GLY A 33 -5.04 19.08 -2.29
C GLY A 33 -3.80 19.33 -3.17
N ALA A 34 -3.91 19.36 -4.52
CA ALA A 34 -2.79 19.66 -5.39
C ALA A 34 -2.40 21.15 -5.32
N THR A 35 -1.10 21.44 -5.36
CA THR A 35 -0.58 22.80 -5.47
C THR A 35 -0.76 23.31 -6.91
N ARG A 36 -0.74 24.66 -7.10
CA ARG A 36 -0.79 25.25 -8.45
C ARG A 36 0.33 24.72 -9.35
N ALA A 37 1.53 24.52 -8.81
CA ALA A 37 2.65 23.98 -9.55
C ALA A 37 2.38 22.54 -10.03
N GLN A 38 1.78 21.70 -9.21
CA GLN A 38 1.39 20.33 -9.58
C GLN A 38 0.31 20.31 -10.67
N ILE A 39 -0.68 21.21 -10.57
CA ILE A 39 -1.73 21.35 -11.60
C ILE A 39 -1.14 21.81 -12.93
N LEU A 40 -0.26 22.80 -12.92
CA LEU A 40 0.42 23.28 -14.12
C LEU A 40 1.31 22.21 -14.74
N LEU A 41 1.97 21.41 -13.91
CA LEU A 41 2.81 20.31 -14.35
C LEU A 41 1.99 19.18 -15.01
N VAL A 42 0.86 18.80 -14.40
CA VAL A 42 -0.06 17.83 -14.98
C VAL A 42 -0.68 18.37 -16.26
N ALA A 43 -1.10 19.64 -16.28
CA ALA A 43 -1.62 20.29 -17.50
C ALA A 43 -0.56 20.32 -18.60
N GLY A 44 0.69 20.70 -18.27
CA GLY A 44 1.82 20.65 -19.20
C GLY A 44 2.11 19.24 -19.73
N ALA A 45 2.05 18.23 -18.87
CA ALA A 45 2.19 16.83 -19.30
C ALA A 45 1.05 16.40 -20.24
N ILE A 46 -0.20 16.78 -19.96
CA ILE A 46 -1.34 16.50 -20.84
C ILE A 46 -1.15 17.18 -22.21
N VAL A 47 -0.71 18.45 -22.23
CA VAL A 47 -0.43 19.18 -23.46
C VAL A 47 0.72 18.52 -24.22
N ALA A 48 1.80 18.13 -23.55
CA ALA A 48 2.94 17.43 -24.16
C ALA A 48 2.52 16.09 -24.78
N ILE A 49 1.70 15.30 -24.05
CA ILE A 49 1.14 14.03 -24.56
C ILE A 49 0.23 14.27 -25.76
N ALA A 50 -0.61 15.31 -25.74
CA ALA A 50 -1.49 15.64 -26.85
C ALA A 50 -0.70 16.13 -28.09
N ALA A 51 0.39 16.88 -27.88
CA ALA A 51 1.25 17.39 -28.95
C ALA A 51 2.23 16.33 -29.49
N ALA A 52 2.57 15.31 -28.73
CA ALA A 52 3.57 14.30 -29.10
C ALA A 52 3.37 13.71 -30.51
N PRO A 53 2.18 13.24 -30.95
CA PRO A 53 1.99 12.68 -32.29
C PRO A 53 2.04 13.74 -33.40
N LEU A 54 1.88 15.03 -33.08
CA LEU A 54 2.03 16.12 -34.06
C LEU A 54 3.50 16.45 -34.30
N VAL A 55 4.33 16.31 -33.27
CA VAL A 55 5.79 16.51 -33.35
C VAL A 55 6.46 15.28 -33.99
N PHE A 56 6.08 14.09 -33.55
CA PHE A 56 6.59 12.81 -34.06
C PHE A 56 5.64 12.28 -35.14
N ASN A 57 5.68 12.87 -36.30
CA ASN A 57 4.73 12.57 -37.39
C ASN A 57 5.12 11.34 -38.23
N ASP A 58 6.20 10.65 -37.89
CA ASP A 58 6.62 9.41 -38.54
C ASP A 58 5.79 8.22 -38.01
N GLY A 59 5.36 7.32 -38.93
CA GLY A 59 4.52 6.16 -38.60
C GLY A 59 5.17 5.21 -37.59
N PHE A 60 6.50 5.07 -37.66
CA PHE A 60 7.24 4.25 -36.69
C PHE A 60 7.21 4.84 -35.27
N MET A 61 7.47 6.14 -35.14
CA MET A 61 7.41 6.82 -33.85
C MET A 61 5.99 6.82 -33.26
N GLN A 62 4.96 6.94 -34.10
CA GLN A 62 3.58 6.83 -33.64
C GLN A 62 3.24 5.43 -33.12
N GLN A 63 3.78 4.38 -33.74
CA GLN A 63 3.64 3.02 -33.24
C GLN A 63 4.31 2.85 -31.88
N ILE A 64 5.50 3.40 -31.66
CA ILE A 64 6.18 3.40 -30.37
C ILE A 64 5.33 4.12 -29.29
N LEU A 65 4.81 5.29 -29.62
CA LEU A 65 3.94 6.06 -28.69
C LEU A 65 2.68 5.28 -28.29
N GLN A 66 2.04 4.59 -29.24
CA GLN A 66 0.88 3.73 -28.96
C GLN A 66 1.27 2.56 -28.07
N THR A 67 2.42 1.94 -28.33
CA THR A 67 2.97 0.82 -27.55
C THR A 67 3.22 1.25 -26.10
N ILE A 68 3.85 2.40 -25.90
CA ILE A 68 4.02 2.98 -24.55
C ILE A 68 2.67 3.17 -23.87
N ALA A 69 1.68 3.70 -24.58
CA ALA A 69 0.40 4.03 -23.99
C ALA A 69 -0.36 2.78 -23.48
N TYR A 70 -0.53 1.74 -24.32
CA TYR A 70 -1.29 0.57 -23.85
C TYR A 70 -0.52 -0.25 -22.81
N TYR A 71 0.81 -0.37 -22.87
CA TYR A 71 1.56 -1.03 -21.80
C TYR A 71 1.54 -0.23 -20.51
N THR A 72 1.47 1.10 -20.59
CA THR A 72 1.28 1.93 -19.38
C THR A 72 -0.03 1.61 -18.68
N VAL A 73 -1.13 1.34 -19.40
CA VAL A 73 -2.40 0.92 -18.77
C VAL A 73 -2.22 -0.37 -17.98
N ALA A 74 -1.56 -1.39 -18.55
CA ALA A 74 -1.27 -2.63 -17.86
C ALA A 74 -0.35 -2.42 -16.65
N ALA A 75 0.70 -1.62 -16.83
CA ALA A 75 1.66 -1.30 -15.78
C ALA A 75 1.04 -0.51 -14.61
N ILE A 76 0.07 0.40 -14.85
CA ILE A 76 -0.69 1.09 -13.81
C ILE A 76 -1.44 0.06 -12.94
N GLY A 77 -2.14 -0.89 -13.56
CA GLY A 77 -2.84 -1.96 -12.86
C GLY A 77 -1.89 -2.81 -12.02
N LEU A 78 -0.79 -3.24 -12.60
CA LEU A 78 0.21 -4.06 -11.93
C LEU A 78 0.95 -3.30 -10.82
N ASN A 79 1.21 -1.99 -10.98
CA ASN A 79 1.81 -1.14 -9.96
C ASN A 79 0.91 -1.02 -8.72
N MET A 80 -0.42 -0.97 -8.91
CA MET A 80 -1.34 -0.98 -7.79
C MET A 80 -1.25 -2.28 -6.98
N LEU A 81 -1.09 -3.42 -7.65
CA LEU A 81 -0.96 -4.72 -7.00
C LEU A 81 0.43 -4.93 -6.38
N VAL A 82 1.50 -4.79 -7.15
CA VAL A 82 2.88 -5.05 -6.72
C VAL A 82 3.42 -3.91 -5.87
N GLY A 83 3.24 -2.68 -6.34
CA GLY A 83 3.78 -1.49 -5.68
C GLY A 83 3.05 -1.16 -4.38
N TYR A 84 1.77 -0.88 -4.46
CA TYR A 84 1.00 -0.38 -3.32
C TYR A 84 0.52 -1.49 -2.38
N GLN A 85 0.13 -2.66 -2.90
CA GLN A 85 -0.36 -3.76 -2.06
C GLN A 85 0.74 -4.77 -1.68
N GLY A 86 1.88 -4.76 -2.35
CA GLY A 86 3.00 -5.66 -2.07
C GLY A 86 2.77 -7.11 -2.51
N GLN A 87 1.83 -7.35 -3.42
CA GLN A 87 1.54 -8.68 -3.94
C GLN A 87 2.26 -8.91 -5.28
N VAL A 88 3.26 -9.79 -5.28
CA VAL A 88 3.95 -10.15 -6.52
C VAL A 88 3.06 -11.05 -7.37
N SER A 89 2.78 -10.63 -8.60
CA SER A 89 2.04 -11.40 -9.59
C SER A 89 2.85 -11.52 -10.88
N LEU A 90 3.06 -12.75 -11.31
CA LEU A 90 3.75 -13.13 -12.54
C LEU A 90 2.77 -13.69 -13.60
N GLY A 91 1.48 -13.40 -13.46
CA GLY A 91 0.42 -13.84 -14.38
C GLY A 91 -0.28 -12.73 -15.13
N HIS A 92 0.23 -11.50 -15.07
CA HIS A 92 -0.41 -10.36 -15.74
C HIS A 92 -0.34 -10.45 -17.26
N GLY A 93 0.67 -11.14 -17.82
CA GLY A 93 0.71 -11.49 -19.23
C GLY A 93 -0.48 -12.36 -19.66
N ALA A 94 -0.93 -13.29 -18.81
CA ALA A 94 -2.14 -14.08 -19.05
C ALA A 94 -3.41 -13.22 -19.06
N LEU A 95 -3.55 -12.31 -18.09
CA LEU A 95 -4.70 -11.41 -18.03
C LEU A 95 -4.74 -10.46 -19.25
N PHE A 96 -3.57 -10.01 -19.68
CA PHE A 96 -3.40 -9.25 -20.92
C PHE A 96 -3.79 -10.10 -22.13
N ALA A 97 -3.38 -11.37 -22.21
CA ALA A 97 -3.76 -12.30 -23.25
C ALA A 97 -5.28 -12.53 -23.31
N PHE A 98 -5.93 -12.76 -22.16
CA PHE A 98 -7.38 -12.91 -22.10
C PHE A 98 -8.10 -11.68 -22.67
N GLY A 99 -7.64 -10.47 -22.35
CA GLY A 99 -8.16 -9.24 -22.93
C GLY A 99 -7.98 -9.18 -24.44
N ALA A 100 -6.77 -9.52 -24.94
CA ALA A 100 -6.45 -9.52 -26.37
C ALA A 100 -7.30 -10.53 -27.15
N TYR A 101 -7.33 -11.79 -26.72
CA TYR A 101 -8.13 -12.84 -27.36
C TYR A 101 -9.61 -12.59 -27.26
N ALA A 102 -10.13 -12.16 -26.11
CA ALA A 102 -11.56 -11.86 -25.96
C ALA A 102 -12.00 -10.75 -26.92
N SER A 103 -11.25 -9.64 -27.00
CA SER A 103 -11.57 -8.54 -27.92
C SER A 103 -11.46 -8.96 -29.37
N ALA A 104 -10.41 -9.70 -29.72
CA ALA A 104 -10.25 -10.24 -31.08
C ALA A 104 -11.41 -11.14 -31.50
N LEU A 105 -11.82 -12.09 -30.64
CA LEU A 105 -12.93 -13.00 -30.91
C LEU A 105 -14.29 -12.29 -31.01
N LEU A 106 -14.55 -11.33 -30.10
CA LEU A 106 -15.77 -10.54 -30.13
C LEU A 106 -15.92 -9.76 -31.43
N THR A 107 -14.83 -9.21 -31.95
CA THR A 107 -14.88 -8.39 -33.15
C THR A 107 -14.81 -9.22 -34.45
N THR A 108 -13.97 -10.27 -34.51
CA THR A 108 -13.78 -11.07 -35.74
C THR A 108 -14.87 -12.11 -35.95
N ARG A 109 -15.33 -12.78 -34.88
CA ARG A 109 -16.33 -13.87 -35.00
C ARG A 109 -17.77 -13.44 -34.69
N LEU A 110 -17.94 -12.54 -33.71
CA LEU A 110 -19.27 -12.12 -33.27
C LEU A 110 -19.69 -10.77 -33.87
N GLY A 111 -18.81 -10.07 -34.61
CA GLY A 111 -19.12 -8.80 -35.25
C GLY A 111 -19.41 -7.63 -34.31
N PHE A 112 -18.96 -7.71 -33.05
CA PHE A 112 -19.15 -6.61 -32.11
C PHE A 112 -18.39 -5.36 -32.55
N PRO A 113 -18.94 -4.16 -32.33
CA PRO A 113 -18.17 -2.92 -32.47
C PRO A 113 -16.95 -2.91 -31.56
N VAL A 114 -15.80 -2.45 -32.08
CA VAL A 114 -14.52 -2.46 -31.34
C VAL A 114 -14.63 -1.79 -29.99
N TRP A 115 -15.34 -0.67 -29.90
CA TRP A 115 -15.52 0.08 -28.65
C TRP A 115 -16.20 -0.74 -27.54
N ILE A 116 -17.22 -1.53 -27.91
CA ILE A 116 -17.90 -2.43 -26.94
C ILE A 116 -16.97 -3.59 -26.60
N ALA A 117 -16.30 -4.16 -27.62
CA ALA A 117 -15.39 -5.29 -27.41
C ALA A 117 -14.24 -4.98 -26.45
N LEU A 118 -13.68 -3.76 -26.48
CA LEU A 118 -12.64 -3.30 -25.54
C LEU A 118 -13.08 -3.43 -24.08
N PHE A 119 -14.25 -2.90 -23.75
CA PHE A 119 -14.74 -2.91 -22.35
C PHE A 119 -15.23 -4.29 -21.91
N VAL A 120 -15.86 -5.04 -22.81
CA VAL A 120 -16.28 -6.42 -22.52
C VAL A 120 -15.07 -7.31 -22.30
N ALA A 121 -14.03 -7.19 -23.12
CA ALA A 121 -12.76 -7.92 -22.95
C ALA A 121 -12.07 -7.58 -21.62
N ALA A 122 -12.05 -6.31 -21.25
CA ALA A 122 -11.54 -5.88 -19.94
C ALA A 122 -12.35 -6.48 -18.78
N ALA A 123 -13.68 -6.55 -18.92
CA ALA A 123 -14.56 -7.18 -17.93
C ALA A 123 -14.32 -8.71 -17.83
N ILE A 124 -14.13 -9.38 -18.97
CA ILE A 124 -13.80 -10.82 -19.01
C ILE A 124 -12.46 -11.09 -18.31
N ALA A 125 -11.41 -10.33 -18.62
CA ALA A 125 -10.13 -10.45 -17.95
C ALA A 125 -10.24 -10.17 -16.44
N GLY A 126 -11.04 -9.18 -16.04
CA GLY A 126 -11.36 -8.89 -14.65
C GLY A 126 -12.08 -10.05 -13.95
N LEU A 127 -13.06 -10.66 -14.63
CA LEU A 127 -13.78 -11.84 -14.09
C LEU A 127 -12.85 -13.04 -13.91
N ILE A 128 -11.99 -13.32 -14.89
CA ILE A 128 -11.00 -14.40 -14.79
C ILE A 128 -10.02 -14.11 -13.65
N GLY A 129 -9.52 -12.88 -13.55
CA GLY A 129 -8.70 -12.45 -12.44
C GLY A 129 -9.38 -12.61 -11.09
N PHE A 130 -10.65 -12.22 -10.99
CA PHE A 130 -11.46 -12.43 -9.79
C PHE A 130 -11.59 -13.91 -9.42
N LEU A 131 -11.93 -14.77 -10.38
CA LEU A 131 -12.12 -16.21 -10.16
C LEU A 131 -10.81 -16.89 -9.72
N VAL A 132 -9.67 -16.51 -10.31
CA VAL A 132 -8.34 -17.02 -9.92
C VAL A 132 -7.93 -16.53 -8.54
N ALA A 133 -8.21 -15.27 -8.22
CA ALA A 133 -7.87 -14.68 -6.94
C ALA A 133 -8.70 -15.28 -5.76
N LEU A 134 -9.94 -15.73 -5.99
CA LEU A 134 -10.81 -16.28 -4.96
C LEU A 134 -10.17 -17.43 -4.15
N PRO A 135 -9.66 -18.51 -4.74
CA PRO A 135 -8.99 -19.56 -4.00
C PRO A 135 -7.59 -19.18 -3.58
N THR A 136 -6.85 -18.44 -4.44
CA THR A 136 -5.41 -18.19 -4.27
C THR A 136 -5.12 -17.30 -3.08
N LEU A 137 -5.94 -16.27 -2.86
CA LEU A 137 -5.74 -15.29 -1.77
C LEU A 137 -6.09 -15.85 -0.38
N ARG A 138 -6.64 -17.07 -0.29
CA ARG A 138 -6.84 -17.79 0.98
C ARG A 138 -5.54 -18.42 1.47
N ALA A 139 -4.62 -18.73 0.57
CA ALA A 139 -3.31 -19.29 0.90
C ALA A 139 -2.36 -18.17 1.36
N ARG A 140 -1.54 -18.45 2.38
CA ARG A 140 -0.57 -17.48 2.94
C ARG A 140 0.76 -17.55 2.20
N GLY A 141 1.50 -16.43 2.14
CA GLY A 141 2.88 -16.37 1.64
C GLY A 141 3.00 -16.33 0.12
N HIS A 142 3.98 -17.07 -0.43
CA HIS A 142 4.39 -16.98 -1.84
C HIS A 142 3.48 -17.75 -2.83
N TYR A 143 2.42 -18.38 -2.35
CA TYR A 143 1.52 -19.19 -3.19
C TYR A 143 0.85 -18.39 -4.31
N LEU A 144 0.58 -17.09 -4.10
CA LEU A 144 0.01 -16.23 -5.13
C LEU A 144 0.93 -16.15 -6.36
N ALA A 145 2.23 -15.98 -6.16
CA ALA A 145 3.20 -15.91 -7.24
C ALA A 145 3.22 -17.23 -8.04
N MET A 146 3.22 -18.38 -7.35
CA MET A 146 3.20 -19.71 -7.99
C MET A 146 1.94 -19.93 -8.83
N VAL A 147 0.75 -19.58 -8.29
CA VAL A 147 -0.52 -19.74 -9.04
C VAL A 147 -0.59 -18.79 -10.22
N THR A 148 -0.06 -17.58 -10.09
CA THR A 148 -0.05 -16.64 -11.21
C THR A 148 0.95 -17.04 -12.30
N ILE A 149 2.07 -17.69 -11.97
CA ILE A 149 2.96 -18.35 -12.96
C ILE A 149 2.22 -19.49 -13.66
N ALA A 150 1.55 -20.37 -12.89
CA ALA A 150 0.77 -21.45 -13.48
C ALA A 150 -0.33 -20.92 -14.41
N LEU A 151 -1.00 -19.82 -14.04
CA LEU A 151 -1.97 -19.15 -14.91
C LEU A 151 -1.34 -18.70 -16.22
N ALA A 152 -0.13 -18.10 -16.18
CA ALA A 152 0.57 -17.66 -17.39
C ALA A 152 0.90 -18.84 -18.32
N VAL A 153 1.44 -19.92 -17.76
CA VAL A 153 1.78 -21.14 -18.52
C VAL A 153 0.53 -21.81 -19.10
N VAL A 154 -0.51 -21.99 -18.28
CA VAL A 154 -1.77 -22.59 -18.73
C VAL A 154 -2.42 -21.77 -19.85
N THR A 155 -2.43 -20.44 -19.70
CA THR A 155 -2.99 -19.54 -20.73
C THR A 155 -2.23 -19.67 -22.05
N PHE A 156 -0.91 -19.71 -22.00
CA PHE A 156 -0.06 -19.90 -23.17
C PHE A 156 -0.32 -21.25 -23.86
N VAL A 157 -0.34 -22.33 -23.11
CA VAL A 157 -0.64 -23.69 -23.63
C VAL A 157 -2.06 -23.75 -24.22
N LEU A 158 -3.06 -23.18 -23.53
CA LEU A 158 -4.41 -23.09 -24.07
C LEU A 158 -4.46 -22.29 -25.39
N ALA A 159 -3.75 -21.18 -25.45
CA ALA A 159 -3.68 -20.38 -26.67
C ALA A 159 -3.05 -21.14 -27.84
N GLN A 160 -2.09 -22.03 -27.57
CA GLN A 160 -1.46 -22.89 -28.60
C GLN A 160 -2.32 -24.10 -29.00
N THR A 161 -3.02 -24.72 -28.04
CA THR A 161 -3.68 -26.01 -28.29
C THR A 161 -5.16 -25.89 -28.67
N TRP A 162 -5.83 -24.82 -28.27
CA TRP A 162 -7.26 -24.63 -28.51
C TRP A 162 -7.52 -24.05 -29.91
N THR A 163 -7.16 -24.80 -30.95
CA THR A 163 -7.23 -24.37 -32.36
C THR A 163 -8.62 -23.88 -32.78
N GLY A 164 -9.68 -24.49 -32.26
CA GLY A 164 -11.08 -24.07 -32.57
C GLY A 164 -11.44 -22.66 -32.09
N VAL A 165 -10.73 -22.09 -31.11
CA VAL A 165 -10.99 -20.76 -30.53
C VAL A 165 -9.90 -19.76 -30.92
N THR A 166 -8.65 -20.11 -30.68
CA THR A 166 -7.48 -19.22 -30.81
C THR A 166 -6.78 -19.34 -32.16
N ASN A 167 -7.14 -20.32 -32.97
CA ASN A 167 -6.42 -20.80 -34.16
C ASN A 167 -5.03 -21.36 -33.83
N GLY A 168 -4.71 -21.62 -32.55
CA GLY A 168 -3.45 -22.20 -32.14
C GLY A 168 -2.24 -21.32 -32.48
N PRO A 169 -1.11 -21.92 -32.94
CA PRO A 169 0.09 -21.17 -33.28
C PRO A 169 -0.07 -20.21 -34.48
N THR A 170 -1.06 -20.46 -35.36
CA THR A 170 -1.35 -19.54 -36.47
C THR A 170 -1.99 -18.23 -36.05
N GLY A 171 -2.61 -18.21 -34.87
CA GLY A 171 -3.19 -17.00 -34.30
C GLY A 171 -4.47 -16.47 -34.97
N ILE A 172 -4.93 -15.31 -34.53
CA ILE A 172 -6.10 -14.62 -35.05
C ILE A 172 -5.64 -13.40 -35.83
N GLY A 173 -5.96 -13.39 -37.11
CA GLY A 173 -5.68 -12.26 -38.01
C GLY A 173 -6.96 -11.45 -38.31
N ASN A 174 -6.80 -10.41 -39.11
CA ASN A 174 -7.87 -9.53 -39.58
C ASN A 174 -8.66 -8.91 -38.42
N ILE A 175 -8.00 -8.60 -37.30
CA ILE A 175 -8.62 -7.91 -36.17
C ILE A 175 -8.90 -6.48 -36.60
N PRO A 176 -10.20 -6.06 -36.58
CA PRO A 176 -10.57 -4.74 -37.09
C PRO A 176 -10.01 -3.65 -36.19
N ARG A 177 -9.53 -2.59 -36.81
CA ARG A 177 -9.13 -1.37 -36.09
C ARG A 177 -10.37 -0.51 -35.81
N PRO A 178 -10.42 0.24 -34.67
CA PRO A 178 -11.56 1.08 -34.39
C PRO A 178 -11.74 2.15 -35.48
N GLU A 179 -13.00 2.42 -35.79
CA GLU A 179 -13.36 3.47 -36.74
C GLU A 179 -13.82 4.72 -35.99
N TRP A 180 -13.49 5.89 -36.54
CA TRP A 180 -13.96 7.18 -36.07
C TRP A 180 -15.26 7.57 -36.77
N PHE A 181 -16.01 8.47 -36.17
CA PHE A 181 -17.18 9.08 -36.79
C PHE A 181 -16.79 9.68 -38.16
N GLY A 182 -17.33 9.15 -39.25
CA GLY A 182 -16.95 9.54 -40.64
C GLY A 182 -16.14 8.48 -41.40
N GLY A 183 -16.03 7.25 -40.90
CA GLY A 183 -15.43 6.11 -41.63
C GLY A 183 -13.92 6.08 -41.72
N THR A 184 -13.22 6.93 -40.94
CA THR A 184 -11.73 6.89 -40.88
C THR A 184 -11.31 5.80 -39.91
N THR A 185 -10.55 4.80 -40.41
CA THR A 185 -10.02 3.72 -39.59
C THR A 185 -8.83 4.23 -38.75
N MET A 186 -8.95 4.15 -37.43
CA MET A 186 -7.88 4.48 -36.50
C MET A 186 -6.71 3.47 -36.67
N GLY A 187 -5.48 3.95 -36.49
CA GLY A 187 -4.28 3.12 -36.71
C GLY A 187 -3.88 2.98 -38.18
N SER A 188 -4.61 3.57 -39.13
CA SER A 188 -4.21 3.66 -40.54
C SER A 188 -3.24 4.83 -40.76
N LEU A 189 -2.41 4.71 -41.78
CA LEU A 189 -1.54 5.81 -42.23
C LEU A 189 -2.26 6.82 -43.12
N ARG A 190 -3.57 6.61 -43.38
CA ARG A 190 -4.37 7.51 -44.21
C ARG A 190 -4.42 8.90 -43.58
N LYS A 191 -3.98 9.89 -44.37
CA LYS A 191 -4.01 11.31 -43.98
C LYS A 191 -5.40 11.89 -44.26
N PHE A 192 -5.90 12.69 -43.33
CA PHE A 192 -7.14 13.44 -43.50
C PHE A 192 -7.01 14.81 -42.81
N ARG A 193 -7.82 15.77 -43.25
CA ARG A 193 -7.82 17.15 -42.73
C ARG A 193 -9.21 17.48 -42.18
N PRO A 194 -9.45 17.29 -40.87
CA PRO A 194 -10.77 17.51 -40.28
C PRO A 194 -11.16 18.98 -40.18
N PHE A 195 -10.18 19.88 -40.27
CA PHE A 195 -10.38 21.34 -40.12
C PHE A 195 -10.21 22.12 -41.42
N GLY A 196 -10.42 21.47 -42.58
CA GLY A 196 -10.26 22.11 -43.90
C GLY A 196 -8.82 22.02 -44.44
N ASP A 197 -8.60 22.62 -45.63
CA ASP A 197 -7.33 22.47 -46.38
C ASP A 197 -6.14 23.10 -45.65
N ASP A 198 -6.33 24.14 -44.85
CA ASP A 198 -5.29 24.81 -44.06
C ASP A 198 -5.07 24.16 -42.69
N GLY A 199 -5.87 23.17 -42.32
CA GLY A 199 -5.79 22.49 -41.01
C GLY A 199 -4.66 21.47 -40.92
N PRO A 200 -4.29 21.07 -39.68
CA PRO A 200 -3.25 20.05 -39.47
C PRO A 200 -3.64 18.74 -40.13
N VAL A 201 -2.65 18.09 -40.76
CA VAL A 201 -2.82 16.75 -41.33
C VAL A 201 -2.81 15.74 -40.22
N LEU A 202 -3.94 15.05 -40.02
CA LEU A 202 -4.08 13.99 -39.04
C LEU A 202 -3.99 12.61 -39.73
N THR A 203 -3.46 11.63 -39.01
CA THR A 203 -3.45 10.22 -39.42
C THR A 203 -4.31 9.39 -38.49
N GLY A 204 -4.82 8.26 -38.97
CA GLY A 204 -5.53 7.31 -38.12
C GLY A 204 -4.68 6.79 -36.93
N GLN A 205 -3.36 6.75 -37.10
CA GLN A 205 -2.42 6.36 -36.01
C GLN A 205 -2.38 7.41 -34.89
N MET A 206 -2.39 8.71 -35.20
CA MET A 206 -2.47 9.78 -34.20
C MET A 206 -3.76 9.66 -33.38
N MET A 207 -4.89 9.40 -34.06
CA MET A 207 -6.17 9.25 -33.38
C MET A 207 -6.16 8.06 -32.44
N TYR A 208 -5.59 6.93 -32.85
CA TYR A 208 -5.45 5.74 -32.00
C TYR A 208 -4.58 6.02 -30.78
N PHE A 209 -3.47 6.74 -30.97
CA PHE A 209 -2.64 7.18 -29.85
C PHE A 209 -3.42 8.03 -28.85
N TRP A 210 -4.20 9.00 -29.31
CA TRP A 210 -4.99 9.86 -28.40
C TRP A 210 -6.03 9.06 -27.62
N VAL A 211 -6.64 8.04 -28.22
CA VAL A 211 -7.54 7.13 -27.49
C VAL A 211 -6.77 6.36 -26.41
N CYS A 212 -5.64 5.77 -26.76
CA CYS A 212 -4.80 5.08 -25.77
C CYS A 212 -4.33 6.01 -24.65
N ALA A 213 -3.88 7.23 -24.99
CA ALA A 213 -3.47 8.24 -24.04
C ALA A 213 -4.61 8.70 -23.12
N ALA A 214 -5.82 8.86 -23.65
CA ALA A 214 -7.01 9.17 -22.87
C ALA A 214 -7.32 8.04 -21.87
N LEU A 215 -7.20 6.78 -22.29
CA LEU A 215 -7.39 5.62 -21.40
C LEU A 215 -6.30 5.52 -20.34
N VAL A 216 -5.03 5.87 -20.66
CA VAL A 216 -3.95 6.02 -19.66
C VAL A 216 -4.33 7.08 -18.63
N LEU A 217 -4.77 8.26 -19.07
CA LEU A 217 -5.18 9.34 -18.17
C LEU A 217 -6.36 8.92 -17.28
N VAL A 218 -7.36 8.24 -17.84
CA VAL A 218 -8.50 7.71 -17.08
C VAL A 218 -8.03 6.68 -16.06
N ALA A 219 -7.23 5.67 -16.48
CA ALA A 219 -6.68 4.66 -15.58
C ALA A 219 -5.86 5.29 -14.45
N GLN A 220 -5.03 6.29 -14.78
CA GLN A 220 -4.22 7.03 -13.83
C GLN A 220 -5.07 7.83 -12.84
N LEU A 221 -6.11 8.54 -13.31
CA LEU A 221 -7.05 9.28 -12.47
C LEU A 221 -7.83 8.36 -11.53
N LEU A 222 -8.35 7.24 -12.04
CA LEU A 222 -9.07 6.25 -11.24
C LEU A 222 -8.17 5.66 -10.14
N THR A 223 -6.95 5.29 -10.50
CA THR A 223 -5.96 4.76 -9.56
C THR A 223 -5.57 5.81 -8.52
N ASN A 224 -5.32 7.05 -8.93
CA ASN A 224 -5.01 8.15 -8.01
C ASN A 224 -6.17 8.42 -7.02
N ASN A 225 -7.40 8.42 -7.51
CA ASN A 225 -8.58 8.61 -6.67
C ASN A 225 -8.72 7.51 -5.61
N LEU A 226 -8.42 6.27 -5.97
CA LEU A 226 -8.39 5.15 -5.01
C LEU A 226 -7.26 5.32 -3.98
N LEU A 227 -6.06 5.73 -4.42
CA LEU A 227 -4.88 5.79 -3.57
C LEU A 227 -4.87 6.99 -2.62
N THR A 228 -5.48 8.12 -2.98
CA THR A 228 -5.52 9.34 -2.15
C THR A 228 -6.62 9.36 -1.10
N GLY A 229 -7.50 8.35 -1.07
CA GLY A 229 -8.59 8.25 -0.11
C GLY A 229 -8.38 7.10 0.87
N ARG A 230 -9.47 6.77 1.57
CA ARG A 230 -9.54 5.66 2.53
C ARG A 230 -8.99 4.34 1.99
N TRP A 231 -9.29 4.03 0.71
CA TRP A 231 -8.81 2.81 0.06
C TRP A 231 -7.29 2.76 -0.04
N GLY A 232 -6.63 3.86 -0.36
CA GLY A 232 -5.18 3.94 -0.45
C GLY A 232 -4.52 3.70 0.92
N ARG A 233 -5.07 4.31 1.98
CA ARG A 233 -4.62 4.02 3.35
C ARG A 233 -4.77 2.55 3.69
N THR A 234 -5.94 1.96 3.39
CA THR A 234 -6.20 0.55 3.65
C THR A 234 -5.27 -0.38 2.85
N VAL A 235 -5.03 -0.11 1.57
CA VAL A 235 -4.10 -0.89 0.74
C VAL A 235 -2.69 -0.83 1.31
N ASN A 236 -2.21 0.37 1.66
CA ASN A 236 -0.89 0.55 2.29
C ASN A 236 -0.81 -0.09 3.68
N GLY A 237 -1.87 -0.01 4.48
CA GLY A 237 -1.96 -0.66 5.79
C GLY A 237 -1.85 -2.18 5.69
N VAL A 238 -2.63 -2.80 4.80
CA VAL A 238 -2.59 -4.24 4.54
C VAL A 238 -1.20 -4.70 4.09
N ARG A 239 -0.52 -3.90 3.27
CA ARG A 239 0.85 -4.19 2.84
C ARG A 239 1.83 -4.22 4.01
N GLN A 240 1.72 -3.29 4.96
CA GLN A 240 2.66 -3.15 6.08
C GLN A 240 2.39 -4.18 7.18
N SER A 241 1.12 -4.41 7.53
CA SER A 241 0.71 -5.39 8.53
C SER A 241 -0.72 -5.87 8.28
N GLU A 242 -0.85 -7.11 7.81
CA GLU A 242 -2.16 -7.74 7.63
C GLU A 242 -2.88 -7.88 8.98
N ILE A 243 -2.14 -8.30 10.02
CA ILE A 243 -2.69 -8.51 11.37
C ILE A 243 -3.21 -7.19 11.96
N ALA A 244 -2.41 -6.12 11.91
CA ALA A 244 -2.85 -4.81 12.40
C ALA A 244 -4.05 -4.25 11.61
N SER A 245 -4.13 -4.54 10.32
CA SER A 245 -5.28 -4.14 9.50
C SER A 245 -6.56 -4.91 9.88
N GLU A 246 -6.44 -6.20 10.17
CA GLU A 246 -7.59 -7.01 10.59
C GLU A 246 -8.14 -6.57 11.95
N THR A 247 -7.28 -6.20 12.90
CA THR A 247 -7.71 -5.76 14.24
C THR A 247 -8.40 -4.41 14.26
N VAL A 248 -8.25 -3.60 13.22
CA VAL A 248 -9.03 -2.36 13.03
C VAL A 248 -10.25 -2.56 12.10
N GLY A 249 -10.67 -3.80 11.86
CA GLY A 249 -11.88 -4.13 11.12
C GLY A 249 -11.72 -4.19 9.60
N VAL A 250 -10.49 -4.19 9.06
CA VAL A 250 -10.24 -4.31 7.63
C VAL A 250 -10.23 -5.79 7.21
N SER A 251 -11.11 -6.17 6.29
CA SER A 251 -11.06 -7.49 5.67
C SER A 251 -9.93 -7.56 4.63
N VAL A 252 -8.77 -8.07 5.05
CA VAL A 252 -7.56 -8.20 4.21
C VAL A 252 -7.86 -8.98 2.93
N TYR A 253 -8.57 -10.11 3.04
CA TYR A 253 -8.95 -10.93 1.89
C TYR A 253 -9.77 -10.15 0.85
N ARG A 254 -10.83 -9.45 1.29
CA ARG A 254 -11.68 -8.66 0.38
C ARG A 254 -10.92 -7.51 -0.26
N MET A 255 -9.99 -6.89 0.47
CA MET A 255 -9.15 -5.82 -0.06
C MET A 255 -8.23 -6.34 -1.16
N LYS A 256 -7.51 -7.43 -0.90
CA LYS A 256 -6.63 -8.08 -1.87
C LYS A 256 -7.39 -8.49 -3.13
N LEU A 257 -8.56 -9.08 -2.97
CA LEU A 257 -9.41 -9.52 -4.08
C LEU A 257 -9.81 -8.35 -4.99
N LYS A 258 -10.26 -7.23 -4.41
CA LYS A 258 -10.67 -6.05 -5.18
C LYS A 258 -9.52 -5.41 -5.95
N VAL A 259 -8.34 -5.30 -5.34
CA VAL A 259 -7.15 -4.74 -6.01
C VAL A 259 -6.69 -5.65 -7.14
N PHE A 260 -6.67 -6.96 -6.92
CA PHE A 260 -6.31 -7.92 -7.97
C PHE A 260 -7.28 -7.85 -9.16
N THR A 261 -8.59 -7.81 -8.88
CA THR A 261 -9.61 -7.69 -9.92
C THR A 261 -9.47 -6.37 -10.72
N PHE A 262 -9.25 -5.25 -10.03
CA PHE A 262 -9.03 -3.96 -10.68
C PHE A 262 -7.79 -3.99 -11.58
N SER A 263 -6.69 -4.56 -11.09
CA SER A 263 -5.46 -4.75 -11.86
C SER A 263 -5.68 -5.63 -13.11
N ALA A 264 -6.48 -6.71 -12.97
CA ALA A 264 -6.84 -7.59 -14.08
C ALA A 264 -7.68 -6.90 -15.15
N VAL A 265 -8.62 -6.03 -14.76
CA VAL A 265 -9.41 -5.22 -15.71
C VAL A 265 -8.50 -4.32 -16.54
N LEU A 266 -7.54 -3.64 -15.91
CA LEU A 266 -6.60 -2.77 -16.63
C LEU A 266 -5.65 -3.57 -17.55
N ALA A 267 -5.17 -4.73 -17.10
CA ALA A 267 -4.36 -5.62 -17.94
C ALA A 267 -5.15 -6.12 -19.16
N GLY A 268 -6.42 -6.51 -18.97
CA GLY A 268 -7.30 -6.93 -20.07
C GLY A 268 -7.61 -5.80 -21.05
N LEU A 269 -7.85 -4.58 -20.57
CA LEU A 269 -8.05 -3.40 -21.41
C LEU A 269 -6.81 -3.12 -22.26
N ALA A 270 -5.63 -3.19 -21.67
CA ALA A 270 -4.36 -3.03 -22.38
C ALA A 270 -4.16 -4.11 -23.45
N GLY A 271 -4.49 -5.38 -23.14
CA GLY A 271 -4.44 -6.48 -24.08
C GLY A 271 -5.38 -6.30 -25.27
N ALA A 272 -6.60 -5.82 -25.02
CA ALA A 272 -7.56 -5.51 -26.06
C ALA A 272 -7.06 -4.38 -26.98
N LEU A 273 -6.50 -3.30 -26.40
CA LEU A 273 -5.87 -2.22 -27.18
C LEU A 273 -4.70 -2.75 -28.04
N PHE A 274 -3.86 -3.59 -27.46
CA PHE A 274 -2.76 -4.24 -28.20
C PHE A 274 -3.28 -5.02 -29.41
N ALA A 275 -4.32 -5.86 -29.26
CA ALA A 275 -4.85 -6.67 -30.34
C ALA A 275 -5.35 -5.83 -31.52
N HIS A 276 -6.07 -4.75 -31.26
CA HIS A 276 -6.56 -3.85 -32.30
C HIS A 276 -5.47 -2.99 -32.94
N GLN A 277 -4.40 -2.68 -32.22
CA GLN A 277 -3.25 -1.95 -32.77
C GLN A 277 -2.46 -2.85 -33.72
N GLN A 278 -2.20 -4.11 -33.33
CA GLN A 278 -1.44 -5.04 -34.14
C GLN A 278 -2.25 -5.57 -35.33
N GLY A 279 -3.56 -5.77 -35.18
CA GLY A 279 -4.42 -6.36 -36.21
C GLY A 279 -4.25 -7.87 -36.35
N TYR A 280 -3.29 -8.48 -35.66
CA TYR A 280 -2.95 -9.89 -35.66
C TYR A 280 -2.31 -10.28 -34.33
N ILE A 281 -2.73 -11.40 -33.73
CA ILE A 281 -2.18 -11.91 -32.48
C ILE A 281 -1.83 -13.38 -32.59
N VAL A 282 -0.70 -13.77 -32.01
CA VAL A 282 -0.21 -15.15 -31.93
C VAL A 282 0.03 -15.56 -30.48
N SER A 283 -0.04 -16.86 -30.21
CA SER A 283 0.16 -17.41 -28.87
C SER A 283 1.53 -17.03 -28.27
N ASP A 284 2.59 -17.02 -29.07
CA ASP A 284 3.96 -16.77 -28.61
C ASP A 284 4.15 -15.38 -27.98
N THR A 285 3.35 -14.40 -28.42
CA THR A 285 3.35 -13.05 -27.82
C THR A 285 2.97 -13.06 -26.35
N PHE A 286 2.20 -14.05 -25.90
CA PHE A 286 1.65 -14.15 -24.54
C PHE A 286 2.36 -15.21 -23.70
N SER A 287 3.63 -15.49 -24.00
CA SER A 287 4.48 -16.35 -23.18
C SER A 287 4.66 -15.80 -21.77
N PHE A 288 5.25 -16.58 -20.88
CA PHE A 288 5.59 -16.15 -19.52
C PHE A 288 6.44 -14.86 -19.51
N ASP A 289 7.29 -14.68 -20.54
CA ASP A 289 8.16 -13.50 -20.68
C ASP A 289 7.37 -12.20 -20.71
N LYS A 290 6.15 -12.20 -21.25
CA LYS A 290 5.26 -11.02 -21.23
C LYS A 290 4.89 -10.62 -19.82
N SER A 291 4.70 -11.56 -18.91
CA SER A 291 4.43 -11.25 -17.49
C SER A 291 5.64 -10.64 -16.80
N VAL A 292 6.84 -11.15 -17.11
CA VAL A 292 8.11 -10.61 -16.60
C VAL A 292 8.33 -9.20 -17.13
N GLU A 293 8.14 -8.99 -18.41
CA GLU A 293 8.27 -7.69 -19.08
C GLU A 293 7.39 -6.63 -18.41
N LEU A 294 6.10 -6.93 -18.18
CA LEU A 294 5.18 -6.02 -17.50
C LEU A 294 5.63 -5.71 -16.07
N LEU A 295 6.17 -6.69 -15.35
CA LEU A 295 6.71 -6.50 -14.01
C LEU A 295 7.93 -5.58 -14.01
N VAL A 296 8.84 -5.76 -14.98
CA VAL A 296 10.03 -4.93 -15.14
C VAL A 296 9.64 -3.46 -15.41
N TYR A 297 8.59 -3.21 -16.21
CA TYR A 297 8.08 -1.84 -16.42
C TYR A 297 7.73 -1.15 -15.09
N VAL A 298 7.09 -1.86 -14.16
CA VAL A 298 6.70 -1.31 -12.86
C VAL A 298 7.91 -1.10 -11.96
N ILE A 299 8.81 -2.09 -11.87
CA ILE A 299 9.97 -2.01 -10.97
C ILE A 299 10.93 -0.93 -11.43
N LEU A 300 11.28 -0.93 -12.72
CA LEU A 300 12.21 0.06 -13.29
C LEU A 300 11.63 1.48 -13.20
N GLY A 301 10.34 1.62 -13.49
CA GLY A 301 9.68 2.92 -13.41
C GLY A 301 9.62 3.49 -11.99
N GLY A 302 9.65 2.62 -11.00
CA GLY A 302 9.52 2.93 -9.58
C GLY A 302 8.16 2.53 -9.03
N ALA A 303 8.12 1.37 -8.38
CA ALA A 303 6.94 0.89 -7.68
C ALA A 303 6.47 1.92 -6.64
N ARG A 304 5.15 2.02 -6.42
CA ARG A 304 4.52 2.99 -5.50
C ARG A 304 4.60 4.46 -5.96
N THR A 305 4.95 4.72 -7.20
CA THR A 305 4.93 6.07 -7.73
C THR A 305 3.86 6.22 -8.80
N LEU A 306 3.21 7.38 -8.81
CA LEU A 306 2.08 7.64 -9.71
C LEU A 306 2.50 7.59 -11.19
N PHE A 307 3.67 8.16 -11.50
CA PHE A 307 4.20 8.25 -12.85
C PHE A 307 5.20 7.13 -13.19
N GLY A 308 5.51 6.24 -12.23
CA GLY A 308 6.48 5.18 -12.44
C GLY A 308 6.12 4.25 -13.59
N ALA A 309 4.85 3.85 -13.69
CA ALA A 309 4.37 3.01 -14.78
C ALA A 309 4.66 3.63 -16.17
N LEU A 310 4.39 4.92 -16.35
CA LEU A 310 4.67 5.64 -17.59
C LEU A 310 6.17 5.76 -17.87
N LEU A 311 6.97 6.08 -16.86
CA LEU A 311 8.43 6.22 -17.01
C LEU A 311 9.08 4.87 -17.36
N GLY A 312 8.71 3.81 -16.66
CA GLY A 312 9.25 2.48 -16.91
C GLY A 312 8.89 1.95 -18.29
N THR A 313 7.64 2.05 -18.70
CA THR A 313 7.20 1.66 -20.03
C THR A 313 7.87 2.49 -21.11
N SER A 314 7.99 3.81 -20.93
CA SER A 314 8.64 4.68 -21.93
C SER A 314 10.08 4.29 -22.15
N VAL A 315 10.86 4.12 -21.08
CA VAL A 315 12.28 3.75 -21.19
C VAL A 315 12.44 2.36 -21.83
N LEU A 316 11.67 1.37 -21.37
CA LEU A 316 11.83 0.00 -21.82
C LEU A 316 11.30 -0.27 -23.24
N VAL A 317 10.36 0.53 -23.72
CA VAL A 317 9.91 0.45 -25.12
C VAL A 317 10.84 1.22 -26.05
N ILE A 318 11.36 2.37 -25.63
CA ILE A 318 12.24 3.20 -26.46
C ILE A 318 13.66 2.62 -26.52
N LEU A 319 14.17 2.07 -25.41
CA LEU A 319 15.56 1.62 -25.30
C LEU A 319 15.97 0.56 -26.36
N PRO A 320 15.20 -0.52 -26.60
CA PRO A 320 15.53 -1.49 -27.64
C PRO A 320 15.55 -0.86 -29.04
N GLU A 321 14.63 0.06 -29.32
CA GLU A 321 14.56 0.73 -30.62
C GLU A 321 15.71 1.71 -30.82
N LEU A 322 16.13 2.41 -29.76
CA LEU A 322 17.35 3.23 -29.82
C LEU A 322 18.60 2.39 -30.05
N LEU A 323 18.71 1.22 -29.41
CA LEU A 323 19.85 0.31 -29.59
C LEU A 323 19.88 -0.24 -31.03
N LYS A 324 18.73 -0.66 -31.56
CA LYS A 324 18.63 -1.12 -32.98
C LYS A 324 18.99 -0.01 -33.98
N THR A 325 18.46 1.19 -33.74
CA THR A 325 18.73 2.35 -34.60
C THR A 325 20.21 2.75 -34.55
N ALA A 326 20.79 2.78 -33.31
CA ALA A 326 22.22 3.04 -33.17
C ALA A 326 23.11 1.97 -33.84
N ALA A 327 22.60 0.72 -33.89
CA ALA A 327 23.30 -0.36 -34.65
C ALA A 327 23.30 -0.13 -36.14
N SER A 328 22.23 0.48 -36.68
CA SER A 328 22.07 0.68 -38.13
C SER A 328 22.73 1.96 -38.66
N TYR A 329 22.95 2.97 -37.80
CA TYR A 329 23.59 4.23 -38.18
C TYR A 329 25.05 4.29 -37.69
N ASP A 330 25.97 4.74 -38.57
CA ASP A 330 27.40 5.00 -38.26
C ASP A 330 27.55 6.34 -37.47
N VAL A 331 26.75 6.54 -36.43
CA VAL A 331 26.68 7.81 -35.67
C VAL A 331 27.89 8.03 -34.77
N LEU A 332 28.59 6.96 -34.39
CA LEU A 332 29.75 7.04 -33.49
C LEU A 332 30.96 6.38 -34.11
N PRO A 333 32.18 6.88 -33.84
CA PRO A 333 33.42 6.24 -34.35
C PRO A 333 33.49 4.81 -33.81
N LYS A 334 33.21 3.83 -34.71
CA LYS A 334 33.27 2.40 -34.39
C LYS A 334 34.69 2.04 -33.97
N SER A 335 34.81 1.24 -32.90
CA SER A 335 36.06 0.67 -32.38
C SER A 335 37.14 1.68 -31.91
N ASN A 336 36.76 2.84 -31.39
CA ASN A 336 37.72 3.72 -30.74
C ASN A 336 38.06 3.18 -29.33
N LEU A 337 39.17 2.46 -29.20
CA LEU A 337 39.63 1.83 -27.96
C LEU A 337 39.71 2.83 -26.79
N VAL A 338 40.15 4.06 -27.04
CA VAL A 338 40.30 5.10 -26.02
C VAL A 338 38.92 5.48 -25.45
N LEU A 339 37.93 5.66 -26.32
CA LEU A 339 36.58 6.03 -25.92
C LEU A 339 35.88 4.88 -25.21
N GLN A 340 36.08 3.63 -25.64
CA GLN A 340 35.60 2.43 -24.94
C GLN A 340 36.16 2.35 -23.52
N VAL A 341 37.47 2.54 -23.33
CA VAL A 341 38.13 2.53 -22.04
C VAL A 341 37.61 3.67 -21.13
N VAL A 342 37.44 4.86 -21.71
CA VAL A 342 36.85 6.01 -20.95
C VAL A 342 35.44 5.72 -20.46
N CYS A 343 34.57 5.19 -21.32
CA CYS A 343 33.20 4.82 -20.95
C CYS A 343 33.19 3.72 -19.88
N LEU A 344 34.04 2.72 -19.97
CA LEU A 344 34.20 1.65 -19.00
C LEU A 344 34.72 2.18 -17.65
N LEU A 345 35.72 3.08 -17.67
CA LEU A 345 36.25 3.70 -16.48
C LEU A 345 35.21 4.60 -15.78
N VAL A 346 34.52 5.44 -16.52
CA VAL A 346 33.46 6.30 -15.99
C VAL A 346 32.34 5.46 -15.38
N GLY A 347 31.87 4.44 -16.11
CA GLY A 347 30.84 3.52 -15.62
C GLY A 347 31.29 2.72 -14.39
N GLY A 348 32.49 2.14 -14.46
CA GLY A 348 33.04 1.31 -13.36
C GLY A 348 33.38 2.09 -12.10
N LEU A 349 34.03 3.26 -12.23
CA LEU A 349 34.37 4.12 -11.07
C LEU A 349 33.13 4.70 -10.41
N SER A 350 32.13 5.09 -11.21
CA SER A 350 30.86 5.58 -10.67
C SER A 350 30.05 4.46 -9.97
N ALA A 351 30.07 3.23 -10.48
CA ALA A 351 29.47 2.06 -9.84
C ALA A 351 30.15 1.73 -8.50
N LEU A 352 31.49 1.78 -8.45
CA LEU A 352 32.27 1.63 -7.21
C LEU A 352 31.97 2.75 -6.21
N GLY A 353 31.79 3.98 -6.69
CA GLY A 353 31.38 5.12 -5.89
C GLY A 353 30.00 4.91 -5.26
N LEU A 354 29.04 4.38 -6.03
CA LEU A 354 27.70 4.03 -5.55
C LEU A 354 27.71 3.02 -4.41
N ALA A 355 28.58 2.00 -4.48
CA ALA A 355 28.70 0.98 -3.45
C ALA A 355 29.22 1.55 -2.11
N ARG A 356 29.96 2.67 -2.13
CA ARG A 356 30.60 3.27 -0.95
C ARG A 356 29.80 4.41 -0.32
N ILE A 357 28.90 5.06 -1.08
CA ILE A 357 28.21 6.25 -0.61
C ILE A 357 26.85 5.87 -0.02
N LYS A 358 26.70 6.09 1.30
CA LYS A 358 25.42 5.99 2.02
C LYS A 358 24.99 7.38 2.48
N GLY A 359 23.70 7.74 2.28
CA GLY A 359 23.12 8.95 2.91
C GLY A 359 23.18 10.26 2.10
N ARG A 360 23.68 10.27 0.86
CA ARG A 360 23.70 11.47 -0.02
C ARG A 360 22.91 11.23 -1.31
N PRO A 361 21.57 11.45 -1.33
CA PRO A 361 20.70 11.05 -2.46
C PRO A 361 21.07 11.72 -3.79
N ALA A 362 21.40 13.01 -3.78
CA ALA A 362 21.81 13.74 -5.00
C ALA A 362 23.07 13.16 -5.64
N LEU A 363 24.08 12.86 -4.81
CA LEU A 363 25.36 12.30 -5.30
C LEU A 363 25.18 10.86 -5.80
N ARG A 364 24.34 10.07 -5.13
CA ARG A 364 23.95 8.73 -5.63
C ARG A 364 23.26 8.83 -6.99
N GLY A 365 22.36 9.81 -7.17
CA GLY A 365 21.70 10.07 -8.44
C GLY A 365 22.67 10.37 -9.57
N VAL A 366 23.63 11.25 -9.35
CA VAL A 366 24.66 11.59 -10.34
C VAL A 366 25.52 10.37 -10.68
N LEU A 367 25.95 9.59 -9.67
CA LEU A 367 26.75 8.38 -9.91
C LEU A 367 25.95 7.31 -10.65
N SER A 368 24.66 7.13 -10.36
CA SER A 368 23.78 6.22 -11.12
C SER A 368 23.69 6.62 -12.58
N ALA A 369 23.48 7.91 -12.86
CA ALA A 369 23.45 8.44 -14.23
C ALA A 369 24.77 8.20 -14.96
N LEU A 370 25.91 8.47 -14.32
CA LEU A 370 27.22 8.23 -14.89
C LEU A 370 27.49 6.75 -15.16
N THR A 371 27.03 5.85 -14.26
CA THR A 371 27.15 4.40 -14.47
C THR A 371 26.37 3.96 -15.71
N ILE A 372 25.14 4.40 -15.83
CA ILE A 372 24.26 4.06 -16.95
C ILE A 372 24.79 4.65 -18.26
N LEU A 373 25.17 5.93 -18.26
CA LEU A 373 25.72 6.59 -19.45
C LEU A 373 27.05 5.97 -19.88
N GLY A 374 27.92 5.62 -18.92
CA GLY A 374 29.17 4.95 -19.20
C GLY A 374 28.97 3.56 -19.83
N PHE A 375 28.04 2.77 -19.29
CA PHE A 375 27.71 1.47 -19.84
C PHE A 375 27.02 1.60 -21.22
N LEU A 376 26.07 2.50 -21.38
CA LEU A 376 25.40 2.77 -22.65
C LEU A 376 26.41 3.25 -23.70
N GLY A 377 27.28 4.20 -23.36
CA GLY A 377 28.33 4.69 -24.26
C GLY A 377 29.30 3.57 -24.69
N PHE A 378 29.73 2.73 -23.74
CA PHE A 378 30.57 1.57 -24.04
C PHE A 378 29.90 0.63 -25.05
N THR A 379 28.62 0.32 -24.85
CA THR A 379 27.87 -0.58 -25.74
C THR A 379 27.67 0.01 -27.13
N LEU A 380 27.37 1.31 -27.22
CA LEU A 380 27.16 1.99 -28.52
C LEU A 380 28.45 2.11 -29.36
N ILE A 381 29.62 2.11 -28.71
CA ILE A 381 30.91 2.22 -29.39
C ILE A 381 31.49 0.84 -29.76
N THR A 382 30.93 -0.27 -29.23
CA THR A 382 31.42 -1.62 -29.42
C THR A 382 30.52 -2.37 -30.44
N PRO A 383 30.87 -2.45 -31.74
CA PRO A 383 29.97 -3.01 -32.76
C PRO A 383 29.51 -4.45 -32.46
N GLN A 384 30.41 -5.27 -31.95
CA GLN A 384 30.13 -6.68 -31.64
C GLN A 384 29.06 -6.85 -30.54
N LEU A 385 28.95 -5.90 -29.59
CA LEU A 385 27.91 -5.92 -28.58
C LEU A 385 26.56 -5.45 -29.13
N ILE A 386 26.56 -4.57 -30.11
CA ILE A 386 25.34 -4.05 -30.73
C ILE A 386 24.63 -5.16 -31.55
N GLU A 387 25.37 -6.07 -32.20
CA GLU A 387 24.80 -7.24 -32.87
C GLU A 387 24.02 -8.15 -31.92
N HIS A 388 24.37 -8.13 -30.63
CA HIS A 388 23.69 -8.87 -29.56
C HIS A 388 22.86 -7.94 -28.65
N PHE A 389 22.08 -7.02 -29.23
CA PHE A 389 21.33 -5.98 -28.48
C PHE A 389 20.47 -6.51 -27.34
N LEU A 390 19.98 -7.76 -27.42
CA LEU A 390 19.20 -8.38 -26.32
C LEU A 390 20.05 -8.62 -25.07
N ILE A 391 21.34 -9.01 -25.25
CA ILE A 391 22.28 -9.18 -24.12
C ILE A 391 22.55 -7.82 -23.46
N VAL A 392 22.82 -6.81 -24.30
CA VAL A 392 23.04 -5.44 -23.85
C VAL A 392 21.83 -4.89 -23.11
N TYR A 393 20.63 -5.11 -23.66
CA TYR A 393 19.38 -4.72 -23.05
C TYR A 393 19.21 -5.38 -21.66
N GLY A 394 19.42 -6.70 -21.56
CA GLY A 394 19.36 -7.42 -20.28
C GLY A 394 20.38 -6.93 -19.26
N ALA A 395 21.62 -6.67 -19.69
CA ALA A 395 22.68 -6.13 -18.85
C ALA A 395 22.34 -4.70 -18.37
N LEU A 396 21.82 -3.83 -19.24
CA LEU A 396 21.34 -2.50 -18.89
C LEU A 396 20.22 -2.56 -17.85
N LEU A 397 19.27 -3.49 -17.99
CA LEU A 397 18.22 -3.68 -16.99
C LEU A 397 18.77 -4.03 -15.61
N ILE A 398 19.77 -4.94 -15.56
CA ILE A 398 20.42 -5.28 -14.30
C ILE A 398 21.11 -4.05 -13.69
N VAL A 399 21.83 -3.29 -14.51
CA VAL A 399 22.48 -2.04 -14.05
C VAL A 399 21.46 -1.06 -13.51
N PHE A 400 20.35 -0.84 -14.19
CA PHE A 400 19.26 0.02 -13.71
C PHE A 400 18.70 -0.45 -12.36
N LEU A 401 18.39 -1.74 -12.24
CA LEU A 401 17.81 -2.31 -11.00
C LEU A 401 18.77 -2.18 -9.81
N VAL A 402 20.06 -2.38 -10.03
CA VAL A 402 21.09 -2.28 -8.97
C VAL A 402 21.36 -0.82 -8.58
N THR A 403 21.40 0.08 -9.55
CA THR A 403 21.76 1.48 -9.31
C THR A 403 20.57 2.34 -8.83
N MET A 404 19.35 1.96 -9.19
CA MET A 404 18.12 2.70 -8.87
C MET A 404 17.10 1.82 -8.12
N PRO A 405 17.33 1.48 -6.85
CA PRO A 405 16.43 0.60 -6.08
C PRO A 405 15.01 1.18 -5.94
N ASP A 406 14.86 2.51 -5.96
CA ASP A 406 13.57 3.20 -5.94
C ASP A 406 13.01 3.48 -7.35
N GLY A 407 13.65 2.93 -8.39
CA GLY A 407 13.32 3.12 -9.79
C GLY A 407 13.59 4.53 -10.33
N LEU A 408 13.24 4.75 -11.60
CA LEU A 408 13.44 6.05 -12.29
C LEU A 408 12.71 7.20 -11.60
N ALA A 409 11.51 6.98 -11.10
CA ALA A 409 10.75 8.02 -10.39
C ALA A 409 11.42 8.41 -9.07
N GLY A 410 12.01 7.46 -8.36
CA GLY A 410 12.81 7.72 -7.15
C GLY A 410 14.07 8.53 -7.48
N PHE A 411 14.74 8.16 -8.55
CA PHE A 411 15.91 8.89 -9.05
C PHE A 411 15.59 10.36 -9.41
N LEU A 412 14.52 10.60 -10.17
CA LEU A 412 14.08 11.96 -10.53
C LEU A 412 13.74 12.81 -9.31
N ARG A 413 13.14 12.21 -8.27
CA ARG A 413 12.87 12.92 -6.99
C ARG A 413 14.15 13.35 -6.26
N GLY A 414 15.24 12.62 -6.44
CA GLY A 414 16.55 12.93 -5.84
C GLY A 414 17.31 14.06 -6.53
N LEU A 415 16.90 14.51 -7.74
CA LEU A 415 17.57 15.57 -8.47
C LEU A 415 17.24 16.94 -7.88
N PRO A 416 18.26 17.83 -7.69
CA PRO A 416 18.02 19.17 -7.22
C PRO A 416 17.16 19.96 -8.23
N GLY A 417 16.11 20.63 -7.74
CA GLY A 417 15.16 21.40 -8.57
C GLY A 417 13.87 20.64 -8.96
N LEU A 418 13.83 19.31 -8.87
CA LEU A 418 12.64 18.52 -9.17
C LEU A 418 11.83 18.13 -7.92
N HIS A 419 12.05 18.80 -6.79
CA HIS A 419 11.25 18.63 -5.55
C HIS A 419 9.75 18.89 -5.75
N ALA A 420 9.34 19.55 -6.83
CA ALA A 420 7.94 19.76 -7.19
C ALA A 420 7.21 18.46 -7.54
N PHE A 421 7.94 17.37 -7.88
CA PHE A 421 7.40 16.02 -8.07
C PHE A 421 7.16 15.25 -6.77
N ARG A 422 7.51 15.84 -5.62
CA ARG A 422 7.02 15.35 -4.33
C ARG A 422 5.52 15.66 -4.25
N ILE A 423 4.72 14.72 -4.61
CA ILE A 423 3.36 14.64 -4.14
C ILE A 423 3.51 14.25 -2.68
N ASP A 424 3.59 15.26 -1.79
CA ASP A 424 3.41 15.00 -0.38
C ASP A 424 1.98 14.49 -0.25
N ASP A 425 1.83 13.20 0.03
CA ASP A 425 0.53 12.51 0.21
C ASP A 425 -0.22 13.04 1.45
N THR A 426 0.34 14.01 2.14
CA THR A 426 -0.25 14.67 3.30
C THR A 426 -0.85 16.03 2.91
N PRO A 427 -2.17 16.12 2.77
CA PRO A 427 -2.84 17.41 2.76
C PRO A 427 -2.56 18.08 4.11
N ALA A 428 -2.03 19.32 4.09
CA ALA A 428 -1.82 20.11 5.31
C ALA A 428 -3.12 20.16 6.14
N PRO A 429 -3.04 20.05 7.46
CA PRO A 429 -4.21 20.15 8.32
C PRO A 429 -4.86 21.51 8.10
N ARG A 430 -6.13 21.50 7.73
CA ARG A 430 -6.97 22.69 7.81
C ARG A 430 -7.18 22.94 9.29
N ALA A 431 -6.84 24.12 9.79
CA ALA A 431 -7.11 24.51 11.16
C ALA A 431 -8.55 24.14 11.49
N ALA A 432 -8.72 23.26 12.44
CA ALA A 432 -10.03 22.93 12.98
C ALA A 432 -10.59 24.23 13.57
N THR A 433 -11.72 24.69 13.07
CA THR A 433 -12.57 25.60 13.80
C THR A 433 -12.91 24.88 15.09
N THR A 434 -12.48 25.44 16.19
CA THR A 434 -12.81 25.02 17.55
C THR A 434 -14.33 24.89 17.68
N SER A 435 -14.86 23.69 17.52
CA SER A 435 -16.15 23.32 18.02
C SER A 435 -15.92 22.77 19.43
N ASN A 436 -16.31 23.55 20.44
CA ASN A 436 -16.46 23.07 21.81
C ASN A 436 -17.54 22.00 21.83
N GLY A 437 -17.13 20.77 21.81
CA GLY A 437 -17.98 19.60 21.93
C GLY A 437 -17.19 18.37 21.56
N VAL A 438 -16.57 17.74 22.56
CA VAL A 438 -16.24 16.31 22.45
C VAL A 438 -17.55 15.65 22.05
N ALA A 439 -17.66 15.21 20.77
CA ALA A 439 -18.72 14.31 20.39
C ALA A 439 -18.55 13.08 21.28
N THR A 440 -19.29 13.09 22.40
CA THR A 440 -19.52 11.90 23.19
C THR A 440 -19.85 10.81 22.19
N THR A 441 -18.91 9.92 21.96
CA THR A 441 -19.17 8.64 21.32
C THR A 441 -20.40 8.15 22.07
N THR A 442 -21.56 8.11 21.42
CA THR A 442 -22.79 7.58 22.01
C THR A 442 -22.36 6.28 22.65
N ALA A 443 -22.45 6.22 23.97
CA ALA A 443 -22.06 5.04 24.74
C ALA A 443 -22.84 3.88 24.13
N VAL A 444 -22.17 3.09 23.31
CA VAL A 444 -22.71 1.82 22.86
C VAL A 444 -22.85 1.04 24.15
N ALA A 445 -24.06 0.56 24.43
CA ALA A 445 -24.29 -0.26 25.61
C ALA A 445 -23.25 -1.37 25.61
N SER A 446 -22.29 -1.28 26.52
CA SER A 446 -21.15 -2.21 26.56
C SER A 446 -21.68 -3.54 27.09
N GLU A 447 -21.46 -4.60 26.30
CA GLU A 447 -21.85 -5.96 26.68
C GLU A 447 -20.69 -6.63 27.44
N PRO A 448 -20.97 -7.55 28.39
CA PRO A 448 -19.93 -8.26 29.12
C PRO A 448 -19.17 -9.20 28.14
N LEU A 449 -17.86 -9.32 28.35
CA LEU A 449 -17.05 -10.35 27.70
C LEU A 449 -16.93 -11.52 28.66
N GLU A 450 -17.42 -12.67 28.23
CA GLU A 450 -17.46 -13.90 29.02
C GLU A 450 -16.63 -14.98 28.35
N LEU A 451 -15.77 -15.60 29.12
CA LEU A 451 -15.02 -16.79 28.75
C LEU A 451 -15.48 -17.94 29.63
N ASP A 452 -15.88 -19.04 29.02
CA ASP A 452 -16.34 -20.23 29.74
C ASP A 452 -15.53 -21.47 29.33
N ASP A 453 -14.81 -22.05 30.31
CA ASP A 453 -13.94 -23.23 30.19
C ASP A 453 -13.04 -23.21 28.93
N VAL A 454 -12.49 -22.05 28.62
CA VAL A 454 -11.68 -21.85 27.39
C VAL A 454 -10.40 -22.68 27.47
N LYS A 455 -10.15 -23.50 26.44
CA LYS A 455 -8.94 -24.32 26.28
C LYS A 455 -8.26 -24.00 24.94
N MET A 456 -6.95 -23.93 24.97
CA MET A 456 -6.14 -23.77 23.76
C MET A 456 -4.90 -24.65 23.86
N HIS A 457 -4.86 -25.66 22.99
CA HIS A 457 -3.79 -26.65 22.96
C HIS A 457 -3.04 -26.56 21.61
N PHE A 458 -1.72 -26.53 21.67
CA PHE A 458 -0.84 -26.58 20.51
C PHE A 458 -0.07 -27.91 20.53
N GLY A 459 -0.59 -28.91 19.82
CA GLY A 459 -0.03 -30.26 19.91
C GLY A 459 -0.06 -30.78 21.35
N GLY A 460 1.10 -31.04 21.96
CA GLY A 460 1.21 -31.50 23.34
C GLY A 460 1.19 -30.40 24.40
N VAL A 461 1.24 -29.11 24.02
CA VAL A 461 1.31 -27.99 24.95
C VAL A 461 -0.09 -27.45 25.25
N ARG A 462 -0.49 -27.46 26.51
CA ARG A 462 -1.73 -26.82 27.00
C ARG A 462 -1.45 -25.38 27.36
N ALA A 463 -1.56 -24.48 26.38
CA ALA A 463 -1.29 -23.05 26.60
C ALA A 463 -2.38 -22.36 27.44
N ILE A 464 -3.64 -22.80 27.29
CA ILE A 464 -4.78 -22.45 28.14
C ILE A 464 -5.51 -23.75 28.48
N ASP A 465 -5.85 -23.95 29.75
CA ASP A 465 -6.45 -25.19 30.25
C ASP A 465 -7.62 -24.88 31.20
N GLY A 466 -8.76 -24.50 30.63
CA GLY A 466 -10.01 -24.29 31.37
C GLY A 466 -10.11 -22.91 32.06
N VAL A 467 -9.85 -21.85 31.32
CA VAL A 467 -9.99 -20.50 31.86
C VAL A 467 -11.39 -19.98 31.68
N SER A 468 -12.03 -19.60 32.82
CA SER A 468 -13.32 -18.89 32.85
C SER A 468 -13.13 -17.55 33.54
N LEU A 469 -13.56 -16.47 32.89
CA LEU A 469 -13.54 -15.12 33.45
C LEU A 469 -14.62 -14.24 32.81
N THR A 470 -15.05 -13.20 33.54
CA THR A 470 -16.02 -12.22 33.04
C THR A 470 -15.44 -10.83 33.16
N VAL A 471 -15.41 -10.09 32.05
CA VAL A 471 -15.02 -8.67 32.04
C VAL A 471 -16.29 -7.82 32.09
N THR A 472 -16.47 -7.12 33.20
CA THR A 472 -17.65 -6.31 33.44
C THR A 472 -17.62 -5.02 32.60
N PRO A 473 -18.74 -4.61 32.00
CA PRO A 473 -18.82 -3.39 31.21
C PRO A 473 -18.42 -2.12 32.00
N GLY A 474 -17.67 -1.23 31.33
CA GLY A 474 -17.24 0.05 31.87
C GLY A 474 -16.16 -0.01 32.95
N GLN A 475 -15.56 -1.18 33.19
CA GLN A 475 -14.50 -1.38 34.18
C GLN A 475 -13.13 -1.61 33.50
N VAL A 476 -12.07 -1.37 34.25
CA VAL A 476 -10.70 -1.78 33.90
C VAL A 476 -10.43 -3.12 34.56
N HIS A 477 -10.29 -4.16 33.75
CA HIS A 477 -9.94 -5.51 34.20
C HIS A 477 -8.47 -5.78 33.91
N GLY A 478 -7.67 -6.08 34.93
CA GLY A 478 -6.27 -6.48 34.82
C GLY A 478 -6.13 -7.97 34.59
N LEU A 479 -5.30 -8.38 33.64
CA LEU A 479 -4.92 -9.78 33.41
C LEU A 479 -3.42 -9.91 33.62
N ILE A 480 -3.01 -10.54 34.71
CA ILE A 480 -1.62 -10.67 35.12
C ILE A 480 -1.18 -12.14 35.22
N GLY A 481 0.10 -12.36 35.40
CA GLY A 481 0.70 -13.68 35.61
C GLY A 481 2.14 -13.74 35.12
N PRO A 482 2.92 -14.73 35.51
CA PRO A 482 4.29 -14.90 35.09
C PRO A 482 4.43 -15.12 33.57
N ASN A 483 5.67 -15.05 33.06
CA ASN A 483 5.93 -15.34 31.66
C ASN A 483 5.59 -16.80 31.34
N GLY A 484 4.90 -17.02 30.21
CA GLY A 484 4.42 -18.35 29.83
C GLY A 484 3.09 -18.77 30.48
N SER A 485 2.44 -17.92 31.30
CA SER A 485 1.15 -18.25 31.94
C SER A 485 -0.04 -18.34 30.98
N GLY A 486 0.12 -17.96 29.70
CA GLY A 486 -0.94 -18.07 28.69
C GLY A 486 -1.65 -16.76 28.35
N LYS A 487 -1.30 -15.60 28.94
CA LYS A 487 -1.93 -14.28 28.73
C LYS A 487 -2.08 -13.92 27.24
N SER A 488 -0.99 -13.91 26.49
CA SER A 488 -0.99 -13.55 25.07
C SER A 488 -1.77 -14.56 24.22
N THR A 489 -1.78 -15.84 24.61
CA THR A 489 -2.63 -16.85 23.97
C THR A 489 -4.10 -16.56 24.20
N LEU A 490 -4.49 -16.19 25.42
CA LEU A 490 -5.87 -15.84 25.75
C LEU A 490 -6.35 -14.62 24.94
N VAL A 491 -5.51 -13.58 24.85
CA VAL A 491 -5.79 -12.40 24.02
C VAL A 491 -5.96 -12.78 22.53
N ASN A 492 -5.12 -13.68 22.02
CA ASN A 492 -5.23 -14.16 20.64
C ASN A 492 -6.52 -14.96 20.41
N VAL A 493 -7.01 -15.69 21.42
CA VAL A 493 -8.30 -16.38 21.37
C VAL A 493 -9.46 -15.38 21.39
N ILE A 494 -9.45 -14.41 22.30
CA ILE A 494 -10.49 -13.36 22.39
C ILE A 494 -10.60 -12.57 21.08
N THR A 495 -9.48 -12.27 20.44
CA THR A 495 -9.42 -11.48 19.21
C THR A 495 -9.54 -12.31 17.92
N GLY A 496 -9.78 -13.64 18.01
CA GLY A 496 -10.02 -14.51 16.87
C GLY A 496 -8.79 -14.82 16.02
N VAL A 497 -7.59 -14.54 16.54
CA VAL A 497 -6.32 -14.96 15.91
C VAL A 497 -6.17 -16.48 16.03
N TYR A 498 -6.61 -17.03 17.17
CA TYR A 498 -6.71 -18.46 17.40
C TYR A 498 -8.15 -18.86 17.70
N THR A 499 -8.60 -19.97 17.13
CA THR A 499 -9.86 -20.62 17.50
C THR A 499 -9.60 -21.50 18.71
N PRO A 500 -10.35 -21.37 19.83
CA PRO A 500 -10.14 -22.20 21.01
C PRO A 500 -10.38 -23.69 20.68
N THR A 501 -9.62 -24.54 21.33
CA THR A 501 -9.75 -26.01 21.17
C THR A 501 -11.05 -26.51 21.81
N ALA A 502 -11.47 -25.88 22.92
CA ALA A 502 -12.74 -26.14 23.62
C ALA A 502 -13.14 -24.88 24.42
N GLY A 503 -14.37 -24.85 24.88
CA GLY A 503 -14.93 -23.72 25.61
C GLY A 503 -15.47 -22.64 24.72
N GLU A 504 -16.01 -21.58 25.30
CA GLU A 504 -16.70 -20.53 24.58
C GLU A 504 -16.20 -19.13 24.99
N VAL A 505 -16.09 -18.24 24.00
CA VAL A 505 -15.87 -16.80 24.21
C VAL A 505 -17.09 -16.06 23.68
N ARG A 506 -17.74 -15.28 24.53
CA ARG A 506 -18.97 -14.56 24.22
C ARG A 506 -18.83 -13.07 24.49
N LEU A 507 -19.45 -12.26 23.65
CA LEU A 507 -19.70 -10.85 23.89
C LEU A 507 -21.21 -10.68 24.03
N GLY A 508 -21.69 -10.55 25.26
CA GLY A 508 -23.12 -10.68 25.58
C GLY A 508 -23.69 -12.00 25.06
N SER A 509 -24.69 -11.92 24.18
CA SER A 509 -25.31 -13.11 23.58
C SER A 509 -24.54 -13.70 22.39
N ARG A 510 -23.48 -13.02 21.88
CA ARG A 510 -22.78 -13.38 20.64
C ARG A 510 -21.57 -14.24 20.90
N LEU A 511 -21.52 -15.40 20.25
CA LEU A 511 -20.36 -16.31 20.27
C LEU A 511 -19.27 -15.78 19.32
N LEU A 512 -18.02 -15.66 19.81
CA LEU A 512 -16.87 -15.13 19.05
C LEU A 512 -15.99 -16.23 18.44
N ASN A 513 -16.07 -17.48 18.87
CA ASN A 513 -15.14 -18.58 18.60
C ASN A 513 -14.74 -18.77 17.13
N ASN A 514 -15.66 -18.59 16.20
CA ASN A 514 -15.45 -18.84 14.77
C ASN A 514 -15.39 -17.55 13.94
N LEU A 515 -15.38 -16.39 14.58
CA LEU A 515 -15.28 -15.13 13.91
C LEU A 515 -13.82 -14.78 13.61
N ARG A 516 -13.60 -14.11 12.49
CA ARG A 516 -12.28 -13.60 12.11
C ARG A 516 -11.97 -12.31 12.88
N PRO A 517 -10.67 -11.92 13.02
CA PRO A 517 -10.31 -10.72 13.78
C PRO A 517 -11.06 -9.46 13.34
N HIS A 518 -11.22 -9.23 12.03
CA HIS A 518 -11.94 -8.07 11.53
C HIS A 518 -13.46 -8.10 11.80
N GLU A 519 -14.05 -9.28 11.96
CA GLU A 519 -15.46 -9.44 12.33
C GLU A 519 -15.65 -9.15 13.83
N ILE A 520 -14.70 -9.61 14.66
CA ILE A 520 -14.66 -9.32 16.10
C ILE A 520 -14.42 -7.82 16.35
N ALA A 521 -13.51 -7.20 15.59
CA ALA A 521 -13.30 -5.76 15.65
C ALA A 521 -14.57 -4.97 15.24
N ALA A 522 -15.33 -5.45 14.26
CA ALA A 522 -16.61 -4.85 13.87
C ALA A 522 -17.70 -4.97 14.93
N LEU A 523 -17.60 -5.93 15.87
CA LEU A 523 -18.44 -6.05 17.06
C LEU A 523 -17.98 -5.14 18.20
N GLY A 524 -16.87 -4.43 18.04
CA GLY A 524 -16.35 -3.49 19.03
C GLY A 524 -15.33 -4.05 20.00
N VAL A 525 -14.69 -5.18 19.69
CA VAL A 525 -13.56 -5.72 20.46
C VAL A 525 -12.27 -5.43 19.69
N THR A 526 -11.46 -4.51 20.21
CA THR A 526 -10.22 -4.07 19.56
C THR A 526 -9.04 -4.24 20.51
N ARG A 527 -7.83 -4.45 19.97
CA ARG A 527 -6.61 -4.59 20.77
C ARG A 527 -5.47 -3.72 20.26
N THR A 528 -4.56 -3.35 21.16
CA THR A 528 -3.21 -2.93 20.84
C THR A 528 -2.28 -4.15 20.83
N PHE A 529 -1.07 -4.02 20.30
CA PHE A 529 -0.11 -5.12 20.23
C PHE A 529 1.04 -4.91 21.22
N GLN A 530 1.60 -5.99 21.75
CA GLN A 530 2.80 -5.96 22.57
C GLN A 530 3.95 -5.22 21.86
N ASN A 531 4.26 -5.62 20.63
CA ASN A 531 5.14 -4.87 19.73
C ASN A 531 4.31 -3.91 18.89
N ILE A 532 4.60 -2.63 18.98
CA ILE A 532 3.86 -1.58 18.27
C ILE A 532 3.72 -1.89 16.77
N GLN A 533 2.49 -2.01 16.31
CA GLN A 533 2.12 -2.31 14.93
C GLN A 533 1.53 -1.07 14.24
N LEU A 534 2.31 0.02 14.16
CA LEU A 534 1.90 1.19 13.39
C LEU A 534 2.18 1.00 11.89
N PHE A 535 1.39 1.65 11.09
CA PHE A 535 1.64 1.80 9.66
C PHE A 535 2.71 2.87 9.46
N LYS A 536 3.96 2.42 9.32
CA LYS A 536 5.18 3.24 9.39
C LYS A 536 5.23 4.33 8.32
N ASP A 537 4.77 4.01 7.11
CA ASP A 537 4.76 4.91 5.95
C ASP A 537 3.56 5.90 5.97
N LEU A 538 2.67 5.80 6.97
CA LEU A 538 1.54 6.70 7.12
C LEU A 538 1.81 7.76 8.18
N SER A 539 1.16 8.93 8.03
CA SER A 539 1.17 9.96 9.08
C SER A 539 0.45 9.47 10.34
N VAL A 540 0.66 10.15 11.46
CA VAL A 540 -0.09 9.94 12.71
C VAL A 540 -1.59 10.01 12.45
N LEU A 541 -2.04 11.04 11.75
CA LEU A 541 -3.45 11.24 11.41
C LEU A 541 -3.99 10.08 10.57
N ASP A 542 -3.26 9.65 9.53
CA ASP A 542 -3.70 8.54 8.67
C ASP A 542 -3.72 7.19 9.41
N ASN A 543 -2.80 6.98 10.37
CA ASN A 543 -2.85 5.84 11.27
C ASN A 543 -4.16 5.81 12.07
N VAL A 544 -4.58 6.93 12.66
CA VAL A 544 -5.84 7.02 13.40
C VAL A 544 -7.03 6.86 12.46
N MET A 545 -7.00 7.49 11.29
CA MET A 545 -8.06 7.36 10.28
C MET A 545 -8.28 5.92 9.80
N MET A 546 -7.25 5.05 9.86
CA MET A 546 -7.39 3.62 9.58
C MET A 546 -8.29 2.88 10.57
N GLY A 547 -8.41 3.37 11.80
CA GLY A 547 -9.23 2.76 12.85
C GLY A 547 -10.73 2.94 12.65
N PHE A 548 -11.19 3.91 11.86
CA PHE A 548 -12.63 4.11 11.69
C PHE A 548 -13.28 2.96 10.91
N PRO A 549 -14.36 2.37 11.46
CA PRO A 549 -15.00 1.21 10.87
C PRO A 549 -15.57 1.49 9.49
N SER A 550 -15.55 0.43 8.64
CA SER A 550 -16.12 0.46 7.30
C SER A 550 -17.65 0.48 7.31
N ARG A 551 -18.28 1.36 8.02
CA ARG A 551 -19.71 1.64 7.81
C ARG A 551 -19.82 2.47 6.53
N ASP A 552 -19.63 1.80 5.38
CA ASP A 552 -19.51 2.40 4.05
C ASP A 552 -20.75 3.22 3.69
N ARG A 553 -20.66 4.53 3.90
CA ARG A 553 -21.55 5.48 3.23
C ARG A 553 -21.12 5.67 1.77
N ALA A 554 -19.81 5.60 1.47
CA ALA A 554 -19.25 5.70 0.14
C ALA A 554 -18.52 4.40 -0.24
N GLY A 555 -19.19 3.52 -1.01
CA GLY A 555 -18.63 2.27 -1.52
C GLY A 555 -17.49 2.48 -2.52
N PHE A 556 -16.89 1.37 -3.01
CA PHE A 556 -15.75 1.37 -3.95
C PHE A 556 -15.93 2.30 -5.15
N ALA A 557 -17.09 2.26 -5.81
CA ALA A 557 -17.38 3.11 -6.96
C ALA A 557 -17.38 4.61 -6.63
N HIS A 558 -17.88 4.99 -5.46
CA HIS A 558 -17.87 6.38 -5.01
C HIS A 558 -16.45 6.90 -4.76
N GLN A 559 -15.56 6.06 -4.22
CA GLN A 559 -14.15 6.38 -4.03
C GLN A 559 -13.41 6.45 -5.37
N LEU A 560 -13.63 5.47 -6.26
CA LEU A 560 -13.04 5.42 -7.60
C LEU A 560 -13.35 6.70 -8.40
N LEU A 561 -14.60 7.16 -8.35
CA LEU A 561 -15.05 8.36 -9.05
C LEU A 561 -14.89 9.65 -8.21
N ARG A 562 -14.41 9.53 -6.97
CA ARG A 562 -14.23 10.62 -6.01
C ARG A 562 -15.43 11.55 -5.91
N THR A 563 -16.61 10.95 -5.72
CA THR A 563 -17.86 11.71 -5.60
C THR A 563 -17.86 12.62 -4.39
N ARG A 564 -18.76 13.63 -4.37
CA ARG A 564 -18.93 14.54 -3.21
C ARG A 564 -19.15 13.77 -1.92
N ARG A 565 -19.89 12.64 -1.97
CA ARG A 565 -20.14 11.77 -0.82
C ARG A 565 -18.84 11.21 -0.24
N ALA A 566 -17.92 10.73 -1.09
CA ALA A 566 -16.62 10.24 -0.65
C ALA A 566 -15.73 11.36 -0.07
N ALA A 567 -15.79 12.56 -0.66
CA ALA A 567 -15.02 13.71 -0.17
C ALA A 567 -15.54 14.22 1.19
N THR A 568 -16.86 14.24 1.40
CA THR A 568 -17.46 14.63 2.69
C THR A 568 -17.12 13.62 3.77
N GLU A 569 -17.26 12.31 3.49
CA GLU A 569 -16.90 11.25 4.43
C GLU A 569 -15.42 11.34 4.84
N GLU A 570 -14.51 11.59 3.91
CA GLU A 570 -13.08 11.77 4.18
C GLU A 570 -12.81 12.98 5.10
N SER A 571 -13.53 14.09 4.88
CA SER A 571 -13.44 15.28 5.71
C SER A 571 -13.93 15.04 7.13
N ASP A 572 -15.06 14.32 7.28
CA ASP A 572 -15.65 13.99 8.58
C ASP A 572 -14.75 13.04 9.38
N LEU A 573 -14.19 12.02 8.72
CA LEU A 573 -13.25 11.09 9.35
C LEU A 573 -11.98 11.80 9.82
N ARG A 574 -11.49 12.77 9.04
CA ARG A 574 -10.33 13.58 9.40
C ARG A 574 -10.60 14.44 10.63
N ALA A 575 -11.76 15.08 10.70
CA ALA A 575 -12.16 15.90 11.86
C ALA A 575 -12.22 15.04 13.13
N ARG A 576 -12.89 13.89 13.06
CA ARG A 576 -12.98 12.94 14.17
C ARG A 576 -11.62 12.37 14.59
N ALA A 577 -10.71 12.12 13.65
CA ALA A 577 -9.36 11.68 13.96
C ALA A 577 -8.58 12.77 14.71
N MET A 578 -8.73 14.04 14.33
CA MET A 578 -8.10 15.17 15.02
C MET A 578 -8.65 15.33 16.45
N GLU A 579 -9.95 15.11 16.66
CA GLU A 579 -10.58 15.11 18.01
C GLU A 579 -9.97 14.02 18.91
N LEU A 580 -9.77 12.80 18.38
CA LEU A 580 -9.11 11.71 19.12
C LEU A 580 -7.64 12.02 19.43
N LEU A 581 -6.91 12.63 18.49
CA LEU A 581 -5.54 13.04 18.73
C LEU A 581 -5.45 14.13 19.80
N ALA A 582 -6.39 15.09 19.80
CA ALA A 582 -6.51 16.12 20.84
C ALA A 582 -6.88 15.53 22.20
N PHE A 583 -7.78 14.52 22.24
CA PHE A 583 -8.12 13.80 23.47
C PHE A 583 -6.90 13.15 24.13
N LEU A 584 -5.91 12.70 23.31
CA LEU A 584 -4.65 12.13 23.79
C LEU A 584 -3.48 13.14 23.82
N GLU A 585 -3.74 14.42 23.55
CA GLU A 585 -2.76 15.52 23.59
C GLU A 585 -1.58 15.35 22.61
N ILE A 586 -1.84 14.74 21.43
CA ILE A 586 -0.87 14.49 20.36
C ILE A 586 -1.30 15.04 18.97
N ASP A 587 -2.31 15.93 18.95
CA ASP A 587 -2.84 16.55 17.72
C ASP A 587 -1.79 17.38 16.97
N HIS A 588 -0.85 17.99 17.68
CA HIS A 588 0.30 18.72 17.09
C HIS A 588 1.22 17.82 16.25
N LEU A 589 1.18 16.49 16.42
CA LEU A 589 1.95 15.50 15.67
C LEU A 589 1.19 14.90 14.48
N ALA A 590 -0.02 15.36 14.19
CA ALA A 590 -0.91 14.79 13.17
C ALA A 590 -0.26 14.58 11.79
N SER A 591 0.64 15.48 11.37
CA SER A 591 1.34 15.40 10.09
C SER A 591 2.69 14.68 10.13
N ALA A 592 3.17 14.30 11.33
CA ALA A 592 4.43 13.59 11.47
C ALA A 592 4.31 12.14 10.94
N GLU A 593 5.39 11.60 10.41
CA GLU A 593 5.47 10.18 10.09
C GLU A 593 5.47 9.35 11.38
N ALA A 594 4.63 8.31 11.46
CA ALA A 594 4.46 7.55 12.69
C ALA A 594 5.77 6.87 13.15
N GLN A 595 6.63 6.46 12.21
CA GLN A 595 7.93 5.84 12.53
C GLN A 595 8.97 6.81 13.09
N SER A 596 8.82 8.12 12.88
CA SER A 596 9.77 9.13 13.35
C SER A 596 9.58 9.50 14.81
N LEU A 597 8.49 9.04 15.44
CA LEU A 597 8.16 9.38 16.81
C LEU A 597 8.94 8.54 17.84
N PRO A 598 9.22 9.08 19.03
CA PRO A 598 9.65 8.30 20.20
C PRO A 598 8.63 7.19 20.53
N TYR A 599 9.13 6.10 21.13
CA TYR A 599 8.36 4.88 21.38
C TYR A 599 7.06 5.14 22.19
N GLY A 600 7.11 5.96 23.25
CA GLY A 600 5.94 6.30 24.06
C GLY A 600 4.86 7.04 23.24
N LEU A 601 5.26 7.95 22.33
CA LEU A 601 4.31 8.62 21.43
C LEU A 601 3.75 7.68 20.37
N GLN A 602 4.54 6.72 19.87
CA GLN A 602 4.03 5.68 18.97
C GLN A 602 2.95 4.85 19.66
N ARG A 603 3.09 4.55 20.95
CA ARG A 603 2.07 3.85 21.76
C ARG A 603 0.79 4.68 21.87
N MET A 604 0.88 6.00 22.05
CA MET A 604 -0.29 6.89 22.06
C MET A 604 -1.02 6.88 20.72
N VAL A 605 -0.31 6.87 19.60
CA VAL A 605 -0.91 6.75 18.26
C VAL A 605 -1.61 5.41 18.08
N GLU A 606 -1.05 4.32 18.60
CA GLU A 606 -1.68 2.99 18.55
C GLU A 606 -2.99 2.96 19.35
N ILE A 607 -3.00 3.55 20.55
CA ILE A 607 -4.21 3.70 21.37
C ILE A 607 -5.24 4.58 20.65
N ALA A 608 -4.83 5.72 20.06
CA ALA A 608 -5.71 6.58 19.27
C ALA A 608 -6.37 5.82 18.11
N ARG A 609 -5.59 5.01 17.39
CA ARG A 609 -6.10 4.17 16.31
C ARG A 609 -7.10 3.13 16.80
N ALA A 610 -6.84 2.50 17.93
CA ALA A 610 -7.75 1.54 18.52
C ALA A 610 -9.05 2.23 18.99
N LEU A 611 -8.99 3.41 19.59
CA LEU A 611 -10.16 4.22 19.98
C LEU A 611 -10.99 4.65 18.75
N ALA A 612 -10.36 4.90 17.62
CA ALA A 612 -11.05 5.27 16.38
C ALA A 612 -12.02 4.17 15.89
N THR A 613 -11.81 2.90 16.27
CA THR A 613 -12.78 1.82 15.97
C THR A 613 -14.10 1.97 16.74
N SER A 614 -14.19 2.90 17.69
CA SER A 614 -15.31 3.06 18.64
C SER A 614 -15.57 1.77 19.42
N PRO A 615 -14.56 1.24 20.14
CA PRO A 615 -14.65 -0.07 20.77
C PRO A 615 -15.59 -0.06 21.97
N GLN A 616 -16.28 -1.19 22.21
CA GLN A 616 -16.94 -1.50 23.48
C GLN A 616 -15.90 -2.01 24.47
N ILE A 617 -14.94 -2.82 23.98
CA ILE A 617 -13.87 -3.41 24.76
C ILE A 617 -12.55 -3.13 24.05
N LEU A 618 -11.61 -2.52 24.77
CA LEU A 618 -10.26 -2.28 24.33
C LEU A 618 -9.27 -3.14 25.13
N LEU A 619 -8.57 -4.03 24.46
CA LEU A 619 -7.50 -4.83 25.03
C LEU A 619 -6.17 -4.09 24.87
N LEU A 620 -5.51 -3.80 25.99
CA LEU A 620 -4.17 -3.20 26.02
C LEU A 620 -3.15 -4.29 26.38
N ASP A 621 -2.34 -4.69 25.38
CA ASP A 621 -1.37 -5.78 25.52
C ASP A 621 0.02 -5.20 25.82
N GLU A 622 0.46 -5.33 27.07
CA GLU A 622 1.72 -4.79 27.63
C GLU A 622 1.97 -3.32 27.23
N PRO A 623 1.03 -2.39 27.54
CA PRO A 623 1.12 -1.01 27.08
C PRO A 623 2.34 -0.26 27.65
N ALA A 624 2.91 -0.67 28.78
CA ALA A 624 4.10 -0.06 29.38
C ALA A 624 5.42 -0.64 28.86
N ALA A 625 5.39 -1.74 28.08
CA ALA A 625 6.62 -2.35 27.57
C ALA A 625 7.41 -1.36 26.70
N GLY A 626 8.67 -1.10 27.05
CA GLY A 626 9.56 -0.18 26.34
C GLY A 626 9.26 1.31 26.52
N VAL A 627 8.31 1.68 27.35
CA VAL A 627 8.02 3.07 27.75
C VAL A 627 8.94 3.48 28.89
N ASN A 628 9.44 4.72 28.87
CA ASN A 628 10.26 5.23 29.97
C ASN A 628 9.46 5.26 31.29
N PRO A 629 10.10 4.94 32.44
CA PRO A 629 9.41 5.01 33.73
C PRO A 629 8.74 6.35 34.02
N SER A 630 9.33 7.46 33.58
CA SER A 630 8.74 8.80 33.71
C SER A 630 7.45 9.01 32.88
N GLU A 631 7.21 8.21 31.87
CA GLU A 631 6.02 8.29 30.99
C GLU A 631 4.91 7.33 31.42
N ILE A 632 5.18 6.38 32.35
CA ILE A 632 4.19 5.41 32.83
C ILE A 632 3.03 6.13 33.54
N GLY A 633 3.32 7.22 34.27
CA GLY A 633 2.30 8.06 34.90
C GLY A 633 1.30 8.65 33.89
N ARG A 634 1.82 9.18 32.77
CA ARG A 634 0.98 9.68 31.68
C ARG A 634 0.15 8.57 31.02
N LEU A 635 0.73 7.38 30.82
CA LEU A 635 0.00 6.23 30.31
C LEU A 635 -1.14 5.81 31.26
N SER A 636 -0.89 5.77 32.57
CA SER A 636 -1.92 5.48 33.58
C SER A 636 -3.07 6.49 33.53
N GLU A 637 -2.75 7.78 33.34
CA GLU A 637 -3.76 8.82 33.20
C GLU A 637 -4.61 8.64 31.95
N VAL A 638 -3.97 8.31 30.80
CA VAL A 638 -4.66 8.01 29.55
C VAL A 638 -5.60 6.81 29.73
N ILE A 639 -5.14 5.72 30.36
CA ILE A 639 -5.96 4.54 30.64
C ILE A 639 -7.20 4.91 31.48
N ARG A 640 -7.04 5.70 32.57
CA ARG A 640 -8.16 6.17 33.39
C ARG A 640 -9.11 7.06 32.60
N ARG A 641 -8.59 7.98 31.77
CA ARG A 641 -9.40 8.88 30.93
C ARG A 641 -10.22 8.08 29.89
N VAL A 642 -9.63 7.05 29.28
CA VAL A 642 -10.33 6.15 28.35
C VAL A 642 -11.42 5.35 29.08
N ALA A 643 -11.11 4.78 30.24
CA ALA A 643 -12.11 4.10 31.06
C ALA A 643 -13.25 5.03 31.49
N GLY A 644 -12.93 6.28 31.87
CA GLY A 644 -13.91 7.31 32.24
C GLY A 644 -14.84 7.70 31.07
N SER A 645 -14.51 7.41 29.83
CA SER A 645 -15.41 7.59 28.69
C SER A 645 -16.41 6.43 28.46
N GLY A 646 -16.44 5.43 29.38
CA GLY A 646 -17.38 4.30 29.37
C GLY A 646 -16.91 3.09 28.57
N ILE A 647 -15.67 3.10 28.07
CA ILE A 647 -15.06 1.95 27.36
C ILE A 647 -14.57 0.93 28.39
N THR A 648 -14.89 -0.34 28.16
CA THR A 648 -14.37 -1.45 28.97
C THR A 648 -12.92 -1.72 28.59
N LEU A 649 -12.02 -1.82 29.55
CA LEU A 649 -10.61 -2.09 29.30
C LEU A 649 -10.20 -3.46 29.85
N LEU A 650 -9.48 -4.23 29.04
CA LEU A 650 -8.72 -5.42 29.49
C LEU A 650 -7.24 -5.10 29.35
N VAL A 651 -6.56 -4.89 30.49
CA VAL A 651 -5.14 -4.50 30.55
C VAL A 651 -4.30 -5.73 30.90
N ILE A 652 -3.46 -6.15 29.95
CA ILE A 652 -2.51 -7.25 30.14
C ILE A 652 -1.17 -6.61 30.43
N GLU A 653 -0.63 -6.83 31.62
CA GLU A 653 0.63 -6.22 32.01
C GLU A 653 1.41 -7.09 33.01
N HIS A 654 2.70 -6.83 33.09
CA HIS A 654 3.58 -7.37 34.11
C HIS A 654 4.12 -6.29 35.07
N HIS A 655 3.92 -5.02 34.75
CA HIS A 655 4.18 -3.89 35.65
C HIS A 655 3.05 -3.76 36.69
N MET A 656 3.31 -4.28 37.91
CA MET A 656 2.28 -4.35 38.95
C MET A 656 1.74 -2.98 39.37
N ASP A 657 2.63 -1.98 39.50
CA ASP A 657 2.20 -0.61 39.91
C ASP A 657 1.18 -0.03 38.93
N LEU A 658 1.33 -0.26 37.62
CA LEU A 658 0.37 0.19 36.62
C LEU A 658 -0.96 -0.53 36.79
N VAL A 659 -0.94 -1.88 36.81
CA VAL A 659 -2.19 -2.68 36.89
C VAL A 659 -2.94 -2.38 38.15
N MET A 660 -2.27 -2.40 39.29
CA MET A 660 -2.91 -2.18 40.59
C MET A 660 -3.43 -0.74 40.76
N GLY A 661 -2.79 0.23 40.08
CA GLY A 661 -3.19 1.63 40.10
C GLY A 661 -4.35 2.00 39.20
N VAL A 662 -4.69 1.18 38.18
CA VAL A 662 -5.73 1.51 37.19
C VAL A 662 -6.89 0.51 37.19
N SER A 663 -6.72 -0.75 37.66
CA SER A 663 -7.70 -1.81 37.53
C SER A 663 -8.75 -1.78 38.67
N ASN A 664 -9.98 -2.08 38.28
CA ASN A 664 -11.08 -2.33 39.24
C ASN A 664 -11.09 -3.79 39.70
N HIS A 665 -10.72 -4.70 38.81
CA HIS A 665 -10.72 -6.14 39.04
C HIS A 665 -9.48 -6.76 38.34
N VAL A 666 -8.90 -7.79 38.95
CA VAL A 666 -7.67 -8.43 38.43
C VAL A 666 -7.86 -9.94 38.41
N THR A 667 -7.52 -10.57 37.30
CA THR A 667 -7.42 -12.04 37.14
C THR A 667 -5.96 -12.41 36.98
N VAL A 668 -5.54 -13.49 37.69
CA VAL A 668 -4.19 -14.00 37.64
C VAL A 668 -4.17 -15.36 36.95
N LEU A 669 -3.31 -15.46 35.91
CA LEU A 669 -3.07 -16.73 35.23
C LEU A 669 -1.72 -17.30 35.62
N ASP A 670 -1.67 -18.62 35.82
CA ASP A 670 -0.45 -19.39 35.91
C ASP A 670 -0.58 -20.73 35.19
N HIS A 671 0.42 -21.12 34.39
CA HIS A 671 0.43 -22.36 33.60
C HIS A 671 -0.87 -22.65 32.85
N GLY A 672 -1.48 -21.60 32.24
CA GLY A 672 -2.72 -21.72 31.46
C GLY A 672 -3.98 -21.82 32.28
N LYS A 673 -3.94 -21.63 33.60
CA LYS A 673 -5.09 -21.69 34.51
C LYS A 673 -5.28 -20.40 35.29
N LYS A 674 -6.53 -20.11 35.67
CA LYS A 674 -6.83 -19.02 36.60
C LYS A 674 -6.52 -19.49 38.03
N ILE A 675 -5.61 -18.79 38.70
CA ILE A 675 -5.20 -19.10 40.09
C ILE A 675 -5.84 -18.15 41.13
N ALA A 676 -6.13 -16.91 40.74
CA ALA A 676 -6.77 -15.92 41.62
C ALA A 676 -7.61 -14.93 40.78
N GLU A 677 -8.59 -14.33 41.43
CA GLU A 677 -9.44 -13.27 40.86
C GLU A 677 -10.03 -12.41 41.98
N GLY A 678 -10.03 -11.08 41.79
CA GLY A 678 -10.59 -10.17 42.80
C GLY A 678 -10.15 -8.73 42.63
N THR A 679 -10.32 -7.93 43.69
CA THR A 679 -9.80 -6.56 43.72
C THR A 679 -8.27 -6.54 43.75
N PRO A 680 -7.61 -5.47 43.28
CA PRO A 680 -6.15 -5.35 43.36
C PRO A 680 -5.58 -5.70 44.75
N ALA A 681 -6.20 -5.20 45.82
CA ALA A 681 -5.74 -5.46 47.19
C ALA A 681 -5.87 -6.94 47.59
N SER A 682 -6.96 -7.62 47.19
CA SER A 682 -7.14 -9.06 47.48
C SER A 682 -6.14 -9.93 46.76
N VAL A 683 -5.85 -9.59 45.52
CA VAL A 683 -4.89 -10.34 44.68
C VAL A 683 -3.45 -10.18 45.16
N GLN A 684 -3.06 -8.98 45.63
CA GLN A 684 -1.73 -8.73 46.22
C GLN A 684 -1.47 -9.54 47.48
N SER A 685 -2.51 -9.89 48.24
CA SER A 685 -2.41 -10.65 49.50
C SER A 685 -2.61 -12.15 49.30
N ASP A 686 -2.97 -12.63 48.08
CA ASP A 686 -3.20 -14.06 47.85
C ASP A 686 -1.88 -14.84 47.81
N GLN A 687 -1.72 -15.82 48.69
CA GLN A 687 -0.53 -16.64 48.83
C GLN A 687 -0.17 -17.38 47.55
N ARG A 688 -1.16 -17.84 46.77
CA ARG A 688 -0.94 -18.56 45.48
C ARG A 688 -0.34 -17.64 44.43
N VAL A 689 -0.74 -16.35 44.43
CA VAL A 689 -0.16 -15.34 43.54
C VAL A 689 1.28 -15.05 43.89
N ILE A 690 1.55 -14.87 45.21
CA ILE A 690 2.90 -14.64 45.71
C ILE A 690 3.83 -15.80 45.34
N GLU A 691 3.39 -17.05 45.50
CA GLU A 691 4.17 -18.25 45.17
C GLU A 691 4.43 -18.35 43.68
N ALA A 692 3.45 -18.08 42.80
CA ALA A 692 3.59 -18.10 41.37
C ALA A 692 4.65 -17.08 40.86
N TYR A 693 4.76 -15.93 41.51
CA TYR A 693 5.76 -14.92 41.15
C TYR A 693 7.14 -15.14 41.84
N LEU A 694 7.19 -15.71 43.04
CA LEU A 694 8.42 -16.06 43.72
C LEU A 694 9.22 -17.16 42.98
N GLY A 695 8.49 -18.09 42.31
CA GLY A 695 9.12 -19.09 41.46
C GLY A 695 9.77 -18.54 40.19
N SER A 696 9.40 -17.32 39.79
CA SER A 696 9.88 -16.66 38.55
C SER A 696 10.99 -15.61 38.73
N GLY A 697 11.43 -15.31 39.97
CA GLY A 697 12.54 -14.41 40.25
C GLY A 697 12.25 -13.33 41.32
N ALA A 698 13.18 -13.09 42.21
CA ALA A 698 13.04 -12.25 43.41
C ALA A 698 12.65 -10.78 43.17
N HIS A 699 12.85 -10.23 41.97
CA HIS A 699 12.54 -8.82 41.67
C HIS A 699 11.05 -8.52 41.54
N ALA A 700 10.22 -9.48 41.11
CA ALA A 700 8.77 -9.28 40.99
C ALA A 700 8.07 -9.14 42.37
N PHE A 701 8.69 -9.56 43.43
CA PHE A 701 8.12 -9.56 44.79
C PHE A 701 8.27 -8.21 45.50
N GLU A 702 9.32 -7.44 45.22
CA GLU A 702 9.49 -6.08 45.76
C GLU A 702 8.43 -5.13 45.25
N ASP A 703 8.03 -5.30 43.97
CA ASP A 703 6.97 -4.49 43.35
C ASP A 703 5.56 -4.79 43.94
N LEU A 704 5.30 -6.05 44.34
CA LEU A 704 4.02 -6.41 45.02
C LEU A 704 3.85 -5.81 46.41
N ARG A 705 4.92 -5.45 47.09
CA ARG A 705 4.88 -4.90 48.45
C ARG A 705 4.83 -3.37 48.52
N ARG A 706 5.01 -2.66 47.44
CA ARG A 706 4.88 -1.20 47.45
C ARG A 706 3.42 -0.80 47.60
N PRO A 707 3.05 -0.08 48.68
CA PRO A 707 1.69 0.43 48.80
C PRO A 707 1.42 1.40 47.66
N ALA A 708 0.22 1.27 47.07
CA ALA A 708 -0.25 2.23 46.07
C ALA A 708 -0.06 3.65 46.60
N VAL A 709 0.76 4.46 45.94
CA VAL A 709 0.97 5.86 46.31
C VAL A 709 -0.39 6.54 46.25
N ALA A 710 -0.96 6.82 47.44
CA ALA A 710 -2.18 7.62 47.56
C ALA A 710 -1.91 8.96 46.86
N ALA A 711 -2.71 9.29 45.86
CA ALA A 711 -2.70 10.60 45.26
C ALA A 711 -3.06 11.61 46.38
N GLU A 712 -2.12 12.46 46.79
CA GLU A 712 -2.41 13.62 47.60
C GLU A 712 -3.41 14.51 46.84
N PRO A 713 -4.50 14.92 47.51
CA PRO A 713 -5.42 15.89 46.90
C PRO A 713 -4.73 17.26 46.86
N ALA A 714 -4.62 17.82 45.65
CA ALA A 714 -4.24 19.21 45.43
C ALA A 714 -5.47 20.10 45.49
#